data_894b35a07da29f7f853e677591c3943b
#
_entry.id   894b35a07da29f7f853e677591c3943b
#
_cell.length_a   1.000
_cell.length_b   1.000
_cell.length_c   1.000
_cell.angle_alpha   90.00
_cell.angle_beta   90.00
_cell.angle_gamma   90.00
#
_symmetry.space_group_name_H-M   'P 1'
#
loop_
_entity.id
_entity.type
_entity.pdbx_description
1 polymer ?
#
loop_
_entity_poly.entity_id
_entity_poly.type
_entity_poly.pdbx_seq_one_letter_code
_entity_poly.pdbx_strand_id
1 'polypeptide(L)'
;MSEMNTHYRNCNICEAMCGLEIVHQDKQIISIKGDQLDPFSQGYNCPKALALEDFYTDKDRLKTPIKRTASGWQAISWDDAFNEIVAKFKSIQQQHGKNSLAVYLGNPNAHSLGNALFLKPFLKSLGTINRFSSASADQLPHHVAANFMFGAGMLIPVPDIDRTDFMLIIGANPVVSNGSMMTAPNVIGRMKAIQQRGGKIVVVDPRRTRTAKIADQHLFIRPEKDALLLLALIHCVFERNKVNLGHLEHLVEGLDDVAKLAKTYSPDVVASIVGIDASTICTLADDMLLADSAVCYSRMGASTQTFGGLCLWLTNVLNIITGNFDRAGGAMFPQPAFDLLRNHQVGHKSSFGQHQTRVRKLPFFNGEFPVASLAEEIQTPGEGQIKSLITVAGNPVLSAPSGHQLAQAFAGLDYMVSVDIYLNETTKYADIILPGTTGVENSHFDIFFNSFSVRNTVKYSAPLFEKQVDQRSDWQILKEISARMLNIAADDPMQKITPEIILDMELKQGPYGEQGMSLQRLIDNPHGIDIGPLMPCLAERIKTANGKIDLFPQVFSDDLPRLQAVMTPVSRDLAYPFELIGRRLVKSHNTWTQNSARLIKGKNPCTLEMNSQDAHQLGIEQGQQVRVSSAVGQIDIEVVLTDDIQAGVVTIPQGWGHNQQGTNMSVAATQPGVSINDLTDASRVDMLTGNAAFNGTPVAITLVLKEGR
;
A
#
# COMPACT_ATOMS: atom_id res chain seq x y z
N MET A 1 -1.42 -24.10 38.81
CA MET A 1 -1.95 -23.02 37.94
C MET A 1 -0.79 -22.61 37.05
N SER A 2 -0.93 -22.63 35.70
CA SER A 2 0.09 -22.13 34.81
C SER A 2 0.32 -20.64 35.06
N GLU A 3 1.56 -20.21 34.96
CA GLU A 3 1.98 -18.83 35.24
C GLU A 3 1.48 -17.88 34.11
N MET A 4 1.03 -16.68 34.48
CA MET A 4 0.75 -15.64 33.54
C MET A 4 2.06 -15.01 33.08
N ASN A 5 2.27 -14.96 31.76
CA ASN A 5 3.46 -14.42 31.15
C ASN A 5 3.13 -13.16 30.33
N THR A 6 4.08 -12.23 30.25
CA THR A 6 3.97 -11.03 29.43
C THR A 6 4.97 -11.10 28.29
N HIS A 7 4.51 -10.79 27.08
CA HIS A 7 5.31 -10.76 25.87
C HIS A 7 5.19 -9.41 25.19
N TYR A 8 6.31 -8.83 24.76
CA TYR A 8 6.37 -7.55 24.04
C TYR A 8 6.69 -7.79 22.58
N ARG A 9 5.93 -7.16 21.68
CA ARG A 9 6.16 -7.29 20.24
C ARG A 9 5.62 -6.10 19.45
N ASN A 10 6.06 -5.97 18.19
CA ASN A 10 5.41 -5.10 17.21
C ASN A 10 4.13 -5.77 16.66
N CYS A 11 3.11 -4.96 16.45
CA CYS A 11 1.93 -5.33 15.68
C CYS A 11 2.30 -5.43 14.20
N ASN A 12 2.10 -6.59 13.60
CA ASN A 12 2.40 -6.87 12.21
C ASN A 12 1.18 -6.81 11.28
N ILE A 13 0.09 -6.13 11.67
CA ILE A 13 -1.12 -6.03 10.83
C ILE A 13 -1.01 -4.89 9.81
N CYS A 14 -0.36 -3.78 10.16
CA CYS A 14 -0.20 -2.63 9.27
C CYS A 14 1.13 -1.92 9.52
N GLU A 15 1.48 -0.99 8.65
CA GLU A 15 2.74 -0.24 8.66
C GLU A 15 3.00 0.63 9.92
N ALA A 16 2.02 0.79 10.82
CA ALA A 16 2.18 1.62 12.00
C ALA A 16 3.19 1.08 13.04
N MET A 17 3.57 -0.17 12.98
CA MET A 17 4.57 -0.81 13.86
C MET A 17 4.32 -0.60 15.37
N CYS A 18 3.04 -0.55 15.81
CA CYS A 18 2.72 -0.27 17.21
C CYS A 18 3.30 -1.35 18.13
N GLY A 19 3.99 -0.95 19.20
CA GLY A 19 4.43 -1.84 20.27
C GLY A 19 3.25 -2.36 21.08
N LEU A 20 3.21 -3.67 21.32
CA LEU A 20 2.16 -4.36 22.04
C LEU A 20 2.74 -5.04 23.28
N GLU A 21 1.98 -4.96 24.37
CA GLU A 21 2.09 -5.79 25.56
C GLU A 21 0.99 -6.87 25.51
N ILE A 22 1.39 -8.13 25.44
CA ILE A 22 0.49 -9.28 25.35
C ILE A 22 0.65 -10.14 26.61
N VAL A 23 -0.41 -10.22 27.41
CA VAL A 23 -0.47 -11.15 28.55
C VAL A 23 -1.09 -12.44 28.05
N HIS A 24 -0.42 -13.57 28.34
CA HIS A 24 -0.89 -14.90 27.95
C HIS A 24 -0.68 -15.92 29.06
N GLN A 25 -1.47 -16.98 29.01
CA GLN A 25 -1.34 -18.16 29.86
C GLN A 25 -1.35 -19.39 28.94
N ASP A 26 -0.29 -20.18 28.96
CA ASP A 26 -0.06 -21.25 27.98
C ASP A 26 -0.19 -20.69 26.54
N LYS A 27 -1.08 -21.26 25.73
CA LYS A 27 -1.36 -20.83 24.35
C LYS A 27 -2.59 -19.91 24.21
N GLN A 28 -3.10 -19.38 25.32
CA GLN A 28 -4.26 -18.48 25.34
C GLN A 28 -3.80 -17.04 25.57
N ILE A 29 -4.18 -16.13 24.69
CA ILE A 29 -4.00 -14.69 24.88
C ILE A 29 -5.09 -14.20 25.84
N ILE A 30 -4.69 -13.55 26.93
CA ILE A 30 -5.59 -12.99 27.93
C ILE A 30 -5.88 -11.51 27.67
N SER A 31 -4.85 -10.75 27.25
CA SER A 31 -5.04 -9.35 26.87
C SER A 31 -3.98 -8.88 25.88
N ILE A 32 -4.37 -7.91 25.03
CA ILE A 32 -3.49 -7.18 24.14
C ILE A 32 -3.66 -5.69 24.42
N LYS A 33 -2.60 -5.00 24.79
CA LYS A 33 -2.56 -3.55 25.05
C LYS A 33 -1.40 -2.91 24.30
N GLY A 34 -1.39 -1.59 24.21
CA GLY A 34 -0.20 -0.85 23.75
C GLY A 34 0.90 -0.89 24.81
N ASP A 35 2.12 -1.17 24.36
CA ASP A 35 3.31 -1.16 25.21
C ASP A 35 3.68 0.29 25.57
N GLN A 36 3.54 0.65 26.84
CA GLN A 36 3.79 2.01 27.35
C GLN A 36 5.27 2.43 27.25
N LEU A 37 6.18 1.45 27.21
CA LEU A 37 7.63 1.68 27.14
C LEU A 37 8.15 1.62 25.70
N ASP A 38 7.29 1.30 24.72
CA ASP A 38 7.67 1.36 23.31
C ASP A 38 7.97 2.81 22.90
N PRO A 39 9.21 3.14 22.46
CA PRO A 39 9.61 4.52 22.20
C PRO A 39 8.88 5.15 21.03
N PHE A 40 8.30 4.36 20.13
CA PHE A 40 7.64 4.83 18.91
C PHE A 40 6.15 5.04 19.08
N SER A 41 5.43 4.06 19.60
CA SER A 41 3.97 4.09 19.75
C SER A 41 3.51 4.59 21.11
N GLN A 42 4.36 4.56 22.15
CA GLN A 42 4.14 5.13 23.48
C GLN A 42 2.78 4.71 24.06
N GLY A 43 2.49 3.41 24.03
CA GLY A 43 1.25 2.83 24.53
C GLY A 43 0.05 2.92 23.59
N TYR A 44 0.20 3.53 22.42
CA TYR A 44 -0.89 3.56 21.42
C TYR A 44 -1.05 2.20 20.74
N ASN A 45 -2.30 1.77 20.62
CA ASN A 45 -2.71 0.69 19.74
C ASN A 45 -4.09 1.00 19.13
N CYS A 46 -4.39 0.38 18.00
CA CYS A 46 -5.69 0.52 17.35
C CYS A 46 -6.53 -0.77 17.48
N PRO A 47 -7.85 -0.73 17.19
CA PRO A 47 -8.69 -1.93 17.30
C PRO A 47 -8.21 -3.14 16.49
N LYS A 48 -7.45 -2.93 15.39
CA LYS A 48 -6.94 -4.04 14.57
C LYS A 48 -5.92 -4.92 15.32
N ALA A 49 -5.15 -4.36 16.24
CA ALA A 49 -4.16 -5.13 17.01
C ALA A 49 -4.80 -6.29 17.80
N LEU A 50 -6.06 -6.12 18.23
CA LEU A 50 -6.81 -7.16 18.93
C LEU A 50 -7.12 -8.38 18.04
N ALA A 51 -7.14 -8.20 16.72
CA ALA A 51 -7.37 -9.27 15.77
C ALA A 51 -6.20 -10.27 15.65
N LEU A 52 -5.04 -9.98 16.22
CA LEU A 52 -3.94 -10.96 16.29
C LEU A 52 -4.38 -12.25 17.01
N GLU A 53 -5.19 -12.13 18.07
CA GLU A 53 -5.79 -13.28 18.76
C GLU A 53 -6.79 -14.00 17.85
N ASP A 54 -7.67 -13.25 17.15
CA ASP A 54 -8.69 -13.81 16.30
C ASP A 54 -8.06 -14.63 15.16
N PHE A 55 -7.01 -14.11 14.49
CA PHE A 55 -6.31 -14.85 13.45
C PHE A 55 -5.62 -16.11 13.95
N TYR A 56 -5.07 -16.08 15.16
CA TYR A 56 -4.42 -17.25 15.74
C TYR A 56 -5.42 -18.36 16.08
N THR A 57 -6.59 -17.99 16.61
CA THR A 57 -7.63 -18.92 17.09
C THR A 57 -8.69 -19.24 16.05
N ASP A 58 -8.65 -18.61 14.86
CA ASP A 58 -9.68 -18.76 13.82
C ASP A 58 -9.82 -20.22 13.38
N LYS A 59 -11.07 -20.72 13.47
CA LYS A 59 -11.42 -22.10 13.08
C LYS A 59 -11.43 -22.32 11.57
N ASP A 60 -11.60 -21.27 10.78
CA ASP A 60 -11.61 -21.34 9.32
C ASP A 60 -10.19 -21.38 8.74
N ARG A 61 -9.19 -21.11 9.58
CA ARG A 61 -7.79 -21.13 9.20
C ARG A 61 -7.33 -22.54 8.83
N LEU A 62 -6.74 -22.67 7.66
CA LEU A 62 -6.04 -23.89 7.22
C LEU A 62 -4.75 -24.07 8.03
N LYS A 63 -4.42 -25.33 8.33
CA LYS A 63 -3.21 -25.69 9.10
C LYS A 63 -2.34 -26.73 8.42
N THR A 64 -2.88 -27.40 7.41
CA THR A 64 -2.21 -28.43 6.60
C THR A 64 -2.45 -28.14 5.11
N PRO A 65 -1.54 -28.53 4.22
CA PRO A 65 -1.76 -28.40 2.78
C PRO A 65 -3.05 -29.09 2.35
N ILE A 66 -3.76 -28.45 1.45
CA ILE A 66 -4.98 -29.02 0.84
C ILE A 66 -4.86 -28.95 -0.67
N LYS A 67 -5.38 -29.99 -1.34
CA LYS A 67 -5.45 -30.13 -2.79
C LYS A 67 -6.89 -30.17 -3.26
N ARG A 68 -7.19 -29.49 -4.35
CA ARG A 68 -8.48 -29.53 -5.02
C ARG A 68 -8.62 -30.83 -5.81
N THR A 69 -9.73 -31.52 -5.61
CA THR A 69 -10.09 -32.78 -6.31
C THR A 69 -11.49 -32.66 -6.88
N ALA A 70 -11.92 -33.64 -7.67
CA ALA A 70 -13.28 -33.68 -8.18
C ALA A 70 -14.36 -33.77 -7.06
N SER A 71 -13.98 -34.29 -5.88
CA SER A 71 -14.87 -34.40 -4.71
C SER A 71 -14.74 -33.25 -3.71
N GLY A 72 -13.97 -32.21 -4.02
CA GLY A 72 -13.70 -31.07 -3.15
C GLY A 72 -12.26 -31.02 -2.64
N TRP A 73 -12.02 -30.31 -1.56
CA TRP A 73 -10.69 -30.13 -0.97
C TRP A 73 -10.30 -31.32 -0.08
N GLN A 74 -9.07 -31.81 -0.23
CA GLN A 74 -8.52 -32.91 0.54
C GLN A 74 -7.15 -32.53 1.10
N ALA A 75 -6.88 -32.90 2.36
CA ALA A 75 -5.56 -32.75 2.97
C ALA A 75 -4.53 -33.65 2.27
N ILE A 76 -3.33 -33.10 2.05
CA ILE A 76 -2.18 -33.84 1.51
C ILE A 76 -0.94 -33.58 2.36
N SER A 77 0.08 -34.42 2.23
CA SER A 77 1.35 -34.19 2.92
C SER A 77 2.10 -32.99 2.31
N TRP A 78 2.98 -32.38 3.11
CA TRP A 78 3.85 -31.31 2.64
C TRP A 78 4.73 -31.78 1.48
N ASP A 79 5.30 -32.99 1.58
CA ASP A 79 6.20 -33.55 0.56
C ASP A 79 5.46 -33.82 -0.76
N ASP A 80 4.27 -34.39 -0.71
CA ASP A 80 3.45 -34.60 -1.90
C ASP A 80 3.08 -33.26 -2.56
N ALA A 81 2.70 -32.28 -1.73
CA ALA A 81 2.37 -30.93 -2.23
C ALA A 81 3.56 -30.29 -2.94
N PHE A 82 4.74 -30.27 -2.30
CA PHE A 82 5.94 -29.66 -2.89
C PHE A 82 6.40 -30.39 -4.15
N ASN A 83 6.37 -31.72 -4.15
CA ASN A 83 6.76 -32.53 -5.31
C ASN A 83 5.85 -32.26 -6.51
N GLU A 84 4.54 -32.24 -6.28
CA GLU A 84 3.58 -31.96 -7.35
C GLU A 84 3.73 -30.54 -7.89
N ILE A 85 3.85 -29.52 -7.02
CA ILE A 85 4.01 -28.12 -7.41
C ILE A 85 5.26 -27.95 -8.29
N VAL A 86 6.40 -28.47 -7.85
CA VAL A 86 7.66 -28.33 -8.58
C VAL A 86 7.61 -29.06 -9.91
N ALA A 87 7.05 -30.28 -9.95
CA ALA A 87 6.90 -31.06 -11.18
C ALA A 87 6.00 -30.30 -12.19
N LYS A 88 4.87 -29.76 -11.75
CA LYS A 88 3.94 -29.00 -12.59
C LYS A 88 4.57 -27.72 -13.11
N PHE A 89 5.22 -26.91 -12.26
CA PHE A 89 5.89 -25.68 -12.69
C PHE A 89 7.00 -25.96 -13.71
N LYS A 90 7.87 -26.94 -13.46
CA LYS A 90 8.93 -27.33 -14.40
C LYS A 90 8.33 -27.81 -15.74
N SER A 91 7.27 -28.61 -15.72
CA SER A 91 6.59 -29.10 -16.93
C SER A 91 5.99 -27.96 -17.76
N ILE A 92 5.25 -27.04 -17.11
CA ILE A 92 4.61 -25.89 -17.79
C ILE A 92 5.70 -24.97 -18.37
N GLN A 93 6.76 -24.67 -17.61
CA GLN A 93 7.87 -23.85 -18.09
C GLN A 93 8.64 -24.51 -19.23
N GLN A 94 8.76 -25.83 -19.24
CA GLN A 94 9.39 -26.58 -20.35
C GLN A 94 8.56 -26.50 -21.63
N GLN A 95 7.22 -26.54 -21.52
CA GLN A 95 6.30 -26.53 -22.67
C GLN A 95 6.08 -25.12 -23.22
N HIS A 96 6.01 -24.09 -22.35
CA HIS A 96 5.55 -22.74 -22.70
C HIS A 96 6.58 -21.64 -22.39
N GLY A 97 7.81 -22.01 -21.98
CA GLY A 97 8.85 -21.05 -21.60
C GLY A 97 8.76 -20.58 -20.16
N LYS A 98 9.87 -20.00 -19.64
CA LYS A 98 9.99 -19.61 -18.22
C LYS A 98 8.91 -18.61 -17.77
N ASN A 99 8.49 -17.72 -18.67
CA ASN A 99 7.52 -16.68 -18.39
C ASN A 99 6.05 -17.16 -18.43
N SER A 100 5.79 -18.44 -18.69
CA SER A 100 4.46 -19.03 -18.53
C SER A 100 4.03 -19.19 -17.06
N LEU A 101 4.99 -19.10 -16.13
CA LEU A 101 4.72 -19.02 -14.70
C LEU A 101 4.70 -17.55 -14.24
N ALA A 102 3.72 -17.20 -13.42
CA ALA A 102 3.63 -15.89 -12.78
C ALA A 102 3.59 -16.00 -11.25
N VAL A 103 3.93 -14.90 -10.59
CA VAL A 103 3.85 -14.75 -9.13
C VAL A 103 3.03 -13.52 -8.79
N TYR A 104 2.10 -13.64 -7.83
CA TYR A 104 1.45 -12.49 -7.20
C TYR A 104 1.79 -12.42 -5.71
N LEU A 105 2.25 -11.26 -5.25
CA LEU A 105 2.64 -11.00 -3.87
C LEU A 105 1.64 -10.06 -3.20
N GLY A 106 0.97 -10.55 -2.16
CA GLY A 106 0.06 -9.72 -1.35
C GLY A 106 0.79 -8.86 -0.32
N ASN A 107 0.07 -7.87 0.22
CA ASN A 107 0.59 -6.94 1.23
C ASN A 107 1.14 -7.62 2.52
N PRO A 108 0.58 -8.73 3.05
CA PRO A 108 1.12 -9.39 4.24
C PRO A 108 2.60 -9.77 4.16
N ASN A 109 3.15 -9.95 2.95
CA ASN A 109 4.58 -10.24 2.76
C ASN A 109 5.49 -9.11 3.30
N ALA A 110 5.06 -7.86 3.21
CA ALA A 110 5.80 -6.71 3.75
C ALA A 110 5.77 -6.65 5.29
N HIS A 111 4.84 -7.37 5.91
CA HIS A 111 4.66 -7.46 7.36
C HIS A 111 5.24 -8.75 7.96
N SER A 112 6.10 -9.45 7.22
CA SER A 112 6.74 -10.70 7.64
C SER A 112 8.25 -10.61 7.43
N LEU A 113 9.03 -10.67 8.52
CA LEU A 113 10.50 -10.71 8.45
C LEU A 113 10.98 -11.82 7.52
N GLY A 114 10.44 -13.03 7.70
CA GLY A 114 10.84 -14.19 6.91
C GLY A 114 10.57 -13.98 5.42
N ASN A 115 9.37 -13.52 5.05
CA ASN A 115 9.02 -13.30 3.64
C ASN A 115 9.87 -12.16 3.04
N ALA A 116 10.05 -11.05 3.74
CA ALA A 116 10.88 -9.95 3.27
C ALA A 116 12.30 -10.39 2.88
N LEU A 117 12.87 -11.35 3.61
CA LEU A 117 14.23 -11.88 3.36
C LEU A 117 14.27 -13.01 2.33
N PHE A 118 13.26 -13.89 2.28
CA PHE A 118 13.28 -15.09 1.44
C PHE A 118 12.52 -14.94 0.11
N LEU A 119 11.72 -13.88 -0.10
CA LEU A 119 11.04 -13.64 -1.37
C LEU A 119 12.02 -13.46 -2.55
N LYS A 120 13.08 -12.67 -2.38
CA LYS A 120 14.03 -12.42 -3.50
C LYS A 120 14.72 -13.70 -4.00
N PRO A 121 15.27 -14.58 -3.14
CA PRO A 121 15.77 -15.90 -3.55
C PRO A 121 14.69 -16.77 -4.20
N PHE A 122 13.48 -16.78 -3.64
CA PHE A 122 12.33 -17.50 -4.17
C PHE A 122 11.99 -17.06 -5.60
N LEU A 123 11.80 -15.76 -5.81
CA LEU A 123 11.51 -15.22 -7.14
C LEU A 123 12.60 -15.53 -8.16
N LYS A 124 13.86 -15.54 -7.72
CA LYS A 124 15.00 -15.93 -8.57
C LYS A 124 14.94 -17.42 -8.94
N SER A 125 14.56 -18.30 -8.01
CA SER A 125 14.48 -19.74 -8.23
C SER A 125 13.43 -20.13 -9.27
N LEU A 126 12.35 -19.36 -9.39
CA LEU A 126 11.30 -19.58 -10.37
C LEU A 126 11.71 -19.15 -11.80
N GLY A 127 12.68 -18.27 -11.95
CA GLY A 127 13.26 -17.87 -13.24
C GLY A 127 12.33 -17.08 -14.16
N THR A 128 11.17 -16.61 -13.67
CA THR A 128 10.21 -15.80 -14.42
C THR A 128 10.38 -14.31 -14.17
N ILE A 129 10.06 -13.48 -15.16
CA ILE A 129 9.92 -12.03 -15.00
C ILE A 129 8.46 -11.63 -14.70
N ASN A 130 7.48 -12.53 -14.88
CA ASN A 130 6.07 -12.26 -14.63
C ASN A 130 5.79 -12.23 -13.11
N ARG A 131 6.05 -11.10 -12.51
CA ARG A 131 5.87 -10.81 -11.10
C ARG A 131 4.92 -9.65 -10.96
N PHE A 132 3.97 -9.78 -10.06
CA PHE A 132 2.93 -8.81 -9.77
C PHE A 132 2.80 -8.68 -8.27
N SER A 133 2.44 -7.50 -7.78
CA SER A 133 2.20 -7.32 -6.36
C SER A 133 1.14 -6.25 -6.07
N SER A 134 0.79 -6.13 -4.80
CA SER A 134 -0.06 -5.04 -4.33
C SER A 134 0.63 -3.66 -4.42
N ALA A 135 1.96 -3.57 -4.64
CA ALA A 135 2.67 -2.30 -4.76
C ALA A 135 2.21 -1.52 -6.01
N SER A 136 1.95 -2.21 -7.12
CA SER A 136 1.40 -1.60 -8.34
C SER A 136 -0.09 -1.25 -8.28
N ALA A 137 -0.74 -1.56 -7.15
CA ALA A 137 -2.08 -1.07 -6.87
C ALA A 137 -2.07 0.34 -6.25
N ASP A 138 -1.01 0.74 -5.50
CA ASP A 138 -1.07 2.00 -4.75
C ASP A 138 0.27 2.73 -4.53
N GLN A 139 1.43 2.13 -4.78
CA GLN A 139 2.74 2.66 -4.33
C GLN A 139 3.69 3.08 -5.45
N LEU A 140 3.56 2.55 -6.67
CA LEU A 140 4.52 2.81 -7.75
C LEU A 140 4.79 4.30 -8.01
N PRO A 141 3.80 5.22 -7.94
CA PRO A 141 4.06 6.64 -8.09
C PRO A 141 5.14 7.20 -7.16
N HIS A 142 5.16 6.78 -5.89
CA HIS A 142 6.21 7.18 -4.94
C HIS A 142 7.57 6.64 -5.33
N HIS A 143 7.61 5.35 -5.66
CA HIS A 143 8.85 4.67 -6.03
C HIS A 143 9.46 5.22 -7.33
N VAL A 144 8.61 5.54 -8.33
CA VAL A 144 9.05 6.13 -9.61
C VAL A 144 9.57 7.54 -9.38
N ALA A 145 8.87 8.37 -8.60
CA ALA A 145 9.33 9.72 -8.26
C ALA A 145 10.68 9.67 -7.53
N ALA A 146 10.81 8.84 -6.50
CA ALA A 146 12.07 8.70 -5.77
C ALA A 146 13.22 8.18 -6.66
N ASN A 147 12.95 7.22 -7.53
CA ASN A 147 13.95 6.65 -8.43
C ASN A 147 14.53 7.69 -9.39
N PHE A 148 13.68 8.51 -10.02
CA PHE A 148 14.13 9.48 -11.02
C PHE A 148 14.68 10.77 -10.40
N MET A 149 14.17 11.19 -9.23
CA MET A 149 14.66 12.39 -8.55
C MET A 149 15.92 12.13 -7.71
N PHE A 150 16.01 10.96 -7.04
CA PHE A 150 17.04 10.68 -6.03
C PHE A 150 17.91 9.46 -6.35
N GLY A 151 17.63 8.74 -7.43
CA GLY A 151 18.40 7.60 -7.92
C GLY A 151 18.06 6.25 -7.29
N ALA A 152 17.08 6.16 -6.37
CA ALA A 152 16.66 4.89 -5.79
C ALA A 152 15.17 4.89 -5.43
N GLY A 153 14.41 3.89 -5.88
CA GLY A 153 12.97 3.82 -5.68
C GLY A 153 12.52 3.67 -4.21
N MET A 154 13.41 3.26 -3.31
CA MET A 154 13.13 3.16 -1.88
C MET A 154 13.61 4.39 -1.08
N LEU A 155 14.21 5.39 -1.73
CA LEU A 155 14.59 6.65 -1.09
C LEU A 155 13.41 7.63 -1.11
N ILE A 156 12.38 7.30 -0.33
CA ILE A 156 11.12 8.04 -0.28
C ILE A 156 11.12 8.94 0.93
N PRO A 157 10.91 10.28 0.76
CA PRO A 157 10.82 11.20 1.88
C PRO A 157 9.53 11.02 2.66
N VAL A 158 9.60 11.21 3.98
CA VAL A 158 8.46 11.17 4.90
C VAL A 158 8.30 12.50 5.62
N PRO A 159 7.06 12.93 5.96
CA PRO A 159 6.84 14.11 6.77
C PRO A 159 7.48 13.98 8.16
N ASP A 160 8.20 14.98 8.59
CA ASP A 160 8.62 15.11 9.97
C ASP A 160 7.49 15.72 10.82
N ILE A 161 6.43 14.93 10.97
CA ILE A 161 5.19 15.35 11.63
C ILE A 161 5.37 15.80 13.08
N ASP A 162 6.44 15.36 13.74
CA ASP A 162 6.70 15.69 15.13
C ASP A 162 7.23 17.13 15.31
N ARG A 163 7.77 17.75 14.22
CA ARG A 163 8.41 19.06 14.27
C ARG A 163 7.87 20.09 13.28
N THR A 164 7.01 19.67 12.32
CA THR A 164 6.44 20.59 11.32
C THR A 164 5.46 21.59 11.95
N ASP A 165 5.39 22.81 11.43
CA ASP A 165 4.45 23.86 11.85
C ASP A 165 3.30 24.04 10.85
N PHE A 166 3.48 23.58 9.60
CA PHE A 166 2.43 23.57 8.60
C PHE A 166 2.40 22.23 7.87
N MET A 167 1.25 21.55 7.86
CA MET A 167 1.09 20.29 7.16
C MET A 167 -0.04 20.34 6.13
N LEU A 168 0.34 20.28 4.85
CA LEU A 168 -0.60 20.12 3.74
C LEU A 168 -0.77 18.62 3.42
N ILE A 169 -1.97 18.10 3.57
CA ILE A 169 -2.30 16.69 3.33
C ILE A 169 -3.18 16.60 2.09
N ILE A 170 -2.70 15.93 1.02
CA ILE A 170 -3.42 15.78 -0.25
C ILE A 170 -3.78 14.30 -0.46
N GLY A 171 -5.09 13.99 -0.56
CA GLY A 171 -5.57 12.65 -0.84
C GLY A 171 -5.11 11.59 0.17
N ALA A 172 -4.91 11.96 1.43
CA ALA A 172 -4.47 11.06 2.48
C ALA A 172 -5.36 11.11 3.73
N ASN A 173 -5.52 9.97 4.41
CA ASN A 173 -6.34 9.85 5.61
C ASN A 173 -5.60 9.16 6.76
N PRO A 174 -4.51 9.79 7.28
CA PRO A 174 -3.64 9.19 8.28
C PRO A 174 -4.35 8.85 9.60
N VAL A 175 -5.45 9.52 9.97
CA VAL A 175 -6.27 9.17 11.15
C VAL A 175 -6.89 7.76 11.04
N VAL A 176 -7.06 7.24 9.84
CA VAL A 176 -7.55 5.88 9.61
C VAL A 176 -6.41 4.87 9.42
N SER A 177 -5.35 5.27 8.72
CA SER A 177 -4.23 4.38 8.36
C SER A 177 -3.09 4.36 9.39
N ASN A 178 -2.99 5.32 10.30
CA ASN A 178 -1.80 5.65 11.10
C ASN A 178 -0.59 6.02 10.23
N GLY A 179 -0.84 6.82 9.20
CA GLY A 179 0.08 7.08 8.11
C GLY A 179 0.00 6.01 7.02
N SER A 180 0.62 6.26 5.92
CA SER A 180 0.86 5.31 4.83
C SER A 180 2.04 5.85 4.03
N MET A 181 3.12 5.07 3.91
CA MET A 181 4.45 5.58 3.54
C MET A 181 4.86 6.83 4.36
N MET A 182 4.34 6.90 5.53
CA MET A 182 4.62 7.79 6.64
C MET A 182 4.23 7.02 7.90
N THR A 183 5.06 6.06 8.29
CA THR A 183 4.80 5.23 9.46
C THR A 183 4.75 6.09 10.72
N ALA A 184 3.53 6.33 11.24
CA ALA A 184 3.27 7.27 12.33
C ALA A 184 2.18 6.74 13.28
N PRO A 185 2.52 5.84 14.23
CA PRO A 185 1.58 5.43 15.25
C PRO A 185 1.12 6.64 16.07
N ASN A 186 -0.11 6.56 16.58
CA ASN A 186 -0.75 7.68 17.28
C ASN A 186 -0.78 8.98 16.48
N VAL A 187 -1.05 8.90 15.19
CA VAL A 187 -1.07 10.08 14.31
C VAL A 187 -2.00 11.18 14.78
N ILE A 188 -3.11 10.85 15.46
CA ILE A 188 -4.02 11.85 16.06
C ILE A 188 -3.31 12.68 17.11
N GLY A 189 -2.53 12.04 17.99
CA GLY A 189 -1.73 12.74 19.00
C GLY A 189 -0.68 13.65 18.37
N ARG A 190 0.00 13.17 17.32
CA ARG A 190 1.01 13.93 16.57
C ARG A 190 0.39 15.14 15.86
N MET A 191 -0.76 14.99 15.20
CA MET A 191 -1.48 16.09 14.57
C MET A 191 -1.93 17.14 15.59
N LYS A 192 -2.49 16.71 16.71
CA LYS A 192 -2.83 17.63 17.81
C LYS A 192 -1.62 18.38 18.36
N ALA A 193 -0.45 17.75 18.42
CA ALA A 193 0.77 18.40 18.85
C ALA A 193 1.22 19.52 17.88
N ILE A 194 1.00 19.38 16.56
CA ILE A 194 1.19 20.47 15.60
C ILE A 194 0.31 21.67 15.99
N GLN A 195 -0.99 21.44 16.19
CA GLN A 195 -1.95 22.50 16.54
C GLN A 195 -1.63 23.15 17.91
N GLN A 196 -1.26 22.34 18.91
CA GLN A 196 -0.90 22.83 20.25
C GLN A 196 0.30 23.78 20.27
N ARG A 197 1.27 23.61 19.34
CA ARG A 197 2.41 24.54 19.21
C ARG A 197 2.14 25.71 18.25
N GLY A 198 0.86 25.89 17.82
CA GLY A 198 0.43 27.01 16.97
C GLY A 198 0.52 26.71 15.47
N GLY A 199 0.85 25.48 15.09
CA GLY A 199 0.92 25.09 13.69
C GLY A 199 -0.46 24.84 13.07
N LYS A 200 -0.53 24.73 11.73
CA LYS A 200 -1.75 24.60 10.94
C LYS A 200 -1.73 23.32 10.10
N ILE A 201 -2.88 22.65 10.02
CA ILE A 201 -3.08 21.45 9.18
C ILE A 201 -4.19 21.73 8.17
N VAL A 202 -3.89 21.57 6.88
CA VAL A 202 -4.85 21.69 5.79
C VAL A 202 -4.99 20.35 5.08
N VAL A 203 -6.23 19.90 4.85
CA VAL A 203 -6.52 18.66 4.12
C VAL A 203 -7.25 19.00 2.82
N VAL A 204 -6.74 18.46 1.72
CA VAL A 204 -7.36 18.50 0.38
C VAL A 204 -7.84 17.10 0.03
N ASP A 205 -9.14 16.91 -0.08
CA ASP A 205 -9.76 15.59 -0.34
C ASP A 205 -11.20 15.80 -0.86
N PRO A 206 -11.69 15.00 -1.83
CA PRO A 206 -13.09 15.05 -2.27
C PRO A 206 -14.09 14.72 -1.16
N ARG A 207 -13.60 14.20 -0.05
CA ARG A 207 -14.40 13.79 1.11
C ARG A 207 -13.85 14.43 2.39
N ARG A 208 -14.73 14.93 3.25
CA ARG A 208 -14.38 15.37 4.60
C ARG A 208 -14.10 14.16 5.49
N THR A 209 -12.91 13.61 5.32
CA THR A 209 -12.42 12.39 6.00
C THR A 209 -12.27 12.59 7.52
N ARG A 210 -11.99 11.50 8.25
CA ARG A 210 -11.67 11.62 9.69
C ARG A 210 -10.44 12.50 9.95
N THR A 211 -9.49 12.53 9.03
CA THR A 211 -8.35 13.45 9.08
C THR A 211 -8.79 14.88 8.86
N ALA A 212 -9.63 15.14 7.85
CA ALA A 212 -10.16 16.46 7.56
C ALA A 212 -11.02 17.03 8.72
N LYS A 213 -11.72 16.15 9.47
CA LYS A 213 -12.52 16.56 10.64
C LYS A 213 -11.72 17.06 11.85
N ILE A 214 -10.44 16.73 11.93
CA ILE A 214 -9.56 17.21 13.01
C ILE A 214 -8.51 18.22 12.51
N ALA A 215 -8.44 18.47 11.22
CA ALA A 215 -7.61 19.50 10.61
C ALA A 215 -8.20 20.90 10.82
N ASP A 216 -7.38 21.93 10.69
CA ASP A 216 -7.79 23.34 10.82
C ASP A 216 -8.59 23.82 9.60
N GLN A 217 -8.30 23.23 8.42
CA GLN A 217 -9.00 23.54 7.17
C GLN A 217 -9.18 22.30 6.30
N HIS A 218 -10.32 22.19 5.65
CA HIS A 218 -10.58 21.19 4.61
C HIS A 218 -11.01 21.88 3.32
N LEU A 219 -10.41 21.46 2.21
CA LEU A 219 -10.75 21.92 0.86
C LEU A 219 -11.23 20.73 0.04
N PHE A 220 -12.43 20.83 -0.51
CA PHE A 220 -12.91 19.87 -1.50
C PHE A 220 -12.16 20.07 -2.81
N ILE A 221 -11.72 18.97 -3.42
CA ILE A 221 -11.08 18.94 -4.73
C ILE A 221 -11.83 17.96 -5.63
N ARG A 222 -11.92 18.25 -6.93
CA ARG A 222 -12.42 17.25 -7.87
C ARG A 222 -11.43 16.09 -8.00
N PRO A 223 -11.90 14.83 -8.04
CA PRO A 223 -11.03 13.67 -8.25
C PRO A 223 -10.10 13.84 -9.46
N GLU A 224 -8.88 13.30 -9.37
CA GLU A 224 -7.86 13.32 -10.42
C GLU A 224 -7.33 14.73 -10.82
N LYS A 225 -7.53 15.75 -9.98
CA LYS A 225 -7.07 17.12 -10.28
C LYS A 225 -5.92 17.60 -9.38
N ASP A 226 -5.38 16.72 -8.53
CA ASP A 226 -4.34 17.03 -7.55
C ASP A 226 -3.03 17.54 -8.21
N ALA A 227 -2.63 16.98 -9.36
CA ALA A 227 -1.45 17.43 -10.10
C ALA A 227 -1.58 18.91 -10.56
N LEU A 228 -2.77 19.33 -10.98
CA LEU A 228 -3.04 20.72 -11.38
C LEU A 228 -3.00 21.67 -10.16
N LEU A 229 -3.52 21.26 -9.01
CA LEU A 229 -3.41 22.03 -7.77
C LEU A 229 -1.93 22.19 -7.36
N LEU A 230 -1.15 21.11 -7.40
CA LEU A 230 0.28 21.15 -7.07
C LEU A 230 1.05 22.08 -8.00
N LEU A 231 0.78 22.07 -9.31
CA LEU A 231 1.38 22.98 -10.27
C LEU A 231 1.00 24.45 -9.98
N ALA A 232 -0.25 24.71 -9.59
CA ALA A 232 -0.66 26.06 -9.22
C ALA A 232 0.00 26.56 -7.93
N LEU A 233 0.22 25.68 -6.94
CA LEU A 233 0.98 26.02 -5.74
C LEU A 233 2.44 26.32 -6.09
N ILE A 234 3.06 25.52 -6.94
CA ILE A 234 4.41 25.73 -7.46
C ILE A 234 4.50 27.06 -8.22
N HIS A 235 3.50 27.37 -9.09
CA HIS A 235 3.39 28.67 -9.75
C HIS A 235 3.42 29.83 -8.74
N CYS A 236 2.64 29.75 -7.68
CA CYS A 236 2.61 30.79 -6.63
C CYS A 236 3.99 31.00 -5.98
N VAL A 237 4.76 29.94 -5.73
CA VAL A 237 6.12 30.05 -5.16
C VAL A 237 7.03 30.86 -6.10
N PHE A 238 7.02 30.58 -7.40
CA PHE A 238 7.82 31.32 -8.38
C PHE A 238 7.34 32.76 -8.57
N GLU A 239 6.05 32.99 -8.70
CA GLU A 239 5.47 34.34 -8.88
C GLU A 239 5.84 35.27 -7.72
N ARG A 240 5.84 34.75 -6.50
CA ARG A 240 6.22 35.48 -5.29
C ARG A 240 7.73 35.66 -5.11
N ASN A 241 8.55 35.09 -6.00
CA ASN A 241 10.01 35.04 -5.86
C ASN A 241 10.44 34.47 -4.49
N LYS A 242 9.77 33.40 -4.03
CA LYS A 242 9.98 32.75 -2.73
C LYS A 242 10.63 31.38 -2.84
N VAL A 243 11.22 31.06 -3.99
CA VAL A 243 12.02 29.84 -4.14
C VAL A 243 13.15 29.86 -3.12
N ASN A 244 13.22 28.79 -2.34
CA ASN A 244 14.26 28.58 -1.33
C ASN A 244 14.69 27.10 -1.40
N LEU A 245 15.95 26.86 -1.76
CA LEU A 245 16.52 25.51 -1.82
C LEU A 245 17.30 25.15 -0.55
N GLY A 246 17.52 26.14 0.33
CA GLY A 246 18.23 25.96 1.60
C GLY A 246 19.62 25.36 1.39
N HIS A 247 19.97 24.38 2.22
CA HIS A 247 21.28 23.69 2.16
C HIS A 247 21.42 22.78 0.93
N LEU A 248 20.33 22.54 0.17
CA LEU A 248 20.32 21.67 -1.02
C LEU A 248 20.64 22.42 -2.32
N GLU A 249 20.83 23.76 -2.31
CA GLU A 249 21.00 24.57 -3.50
C GLU A 249 22.05 24.01 -4.47
N HIS A 250 23.17 23.54 -3.96
CA HIS A 250 24.26 22.96 -4.77
C HIS A 250 23.98 21.53 -5.28
N LEU A 251 22.96 20.87 -4.73
CA LEU A 251 22.55 19.50 -5.10
C LEU A 251 21.38 19.46 -6.08
N VAL A 252 20.76 20.59 -6.42
CA VAL A 252 19.54 20.64 -7.24
C VAL A 252 19.85 21.03 -8.67
N GLU A 253 19.19 20.36 -9.63
CA GLU A 253 19.18 20.73 -11.05
C GLU A 253 17.75 20.70 -11.61
N GLY A 254 17.52 21.35 -12.79
CA GLY A 254 16.20 21.38 -13.45
C GLY A 254 15.23 22.45 -12.92
N LEU A 255 15.65 23.38 -12.05
CA LEU A 255 14.80 24.41 -11.46
C LEU A 255 14.16 25.33 -12.52
N ASP A 256 14.94 25.76 -13.52
CA ASP A 256 14.46 26.63 -14.60
C ASP A 256 13.36 25.98 -15.44
N ASP A 257 13.42 24.68 -15.64
CA ASP A 257 12.42 23.94 -16.40
C ASP A 257 11.12 23.79 -15.60
N VAL A 258 11.21 23.57 -14.27
CA VAL A 258 10.06 23.65 -13.38
C VAL A 258 9.42 25.04 -13.41
N ALA A 259 10.23 26.10 -13.39
CA ALA A 259 9.74 27.48 -13.47
C ALA A 259 9.02 27.77 -14.78
N LYS A 260 9.54 27.28 -15.91
CA LYS A 260 8.87 27.40 -17.22
C LYS A 260 7.54 26.66 -17.24
N LEU A 261 7.51 25.40 -16.74
CA LEU A 261 6.31 24.59 -16.64
C LEU A 261 5.22 25.29 -15.80
N ALA A 262 5.59 25.75 -14.61
CA ALA A 262 4.65 26.35 -13.66
C ALA A 262 3.92 27.58 -14.20
N LYS A 263 4.53 28.36 -15.11
CA LYS A 263 3.91 29.55 -15.73
C LYS A 263 2.58 29.24 -16.42
N THR A 264 2.39 28.05 -16.93
CA THR A 264 1.18 27.62 -17.65
C THR A 264 0.00 27.35 -16.71
N TYR A 265 0.26 27.12 -15.43
CA TYR A 265 -0.73 26.60 -14.46
C TYR A 265 -0.99 27.60 -13.34
N SER A 266 -1.30 28.87 -13.68
CA SER A 266 -1.66 29.86 -12.66
C SER A 266 -2.94 29.45 -11.90
N PRO A 267 -3.15 29.92 -10.66
CA PRO A 267 -4.38 29.68 -9.90
C PRO A 267 -5.65 30.03 -10.70
N ASP A 268 -5.65 31.14 -11.46
CA ASP A 268 -6.80 31.54 -12.26
C ASP A 268 -7.13 30.55 -13.39
N VAL A 269 -6.12 29.93 -13.98
CA VAL A 269 -6.29 28.93 -15.04
C VAL A 269 -6.85 27.62 -14.51
N VAL A 270 -6.41 27.19 -13.31
CA VAL A 270 -6.77 25.86 -12.81
C VAL A 270 -7.97 25.84 -11.86
N ALA A 271 -8.33 26.96 -11.23
CA ALA A 271 -9.35 27.05 -10.19
C ALA A 271 -10.68 26.37 -10.57
N SER A 272 -11.22 26.69 -11.74
CA SER A 272 -12.49 26.12 -12.21
C SER A 272 -12.38 24.61 -12.52
N ILE A 273 -11.18 24.09 -12.79
CA ILE A 273 -10.93 22.68 -13.09
C ILE A 273 -10.79 21.87 -11.82
N VAL A 274 -10.02 22.37 -10.85
CA VAL A 274 -9.79 21.69 -9.57
C VAL A 274 -10.98 21.83 -8.60
N GLY A 275 -11.79 22.89 -8.77
CA GLY A 275 -12.95 23.18 -7.91
C GLY A 275 -12.56 23.92 -6.63
N ILE A 276 -11.42 24.62 -6.62
CA ILE A 276 -10.92 25.45 -5.52
C ILE A 276 -10.65 26.85 -6.08
N ASP A 277 -11.16 27.90 -5.43
CA ASP A 277 -10.99 29.28 -5.90
C ASP A 277 -9.52 29.70 -5.96
N ALA A 278 -9.17 30.51 -6.96
CA ALA A 278 -7.79 30.99 -7.16
C ALA A 278 -7.22 31.69 -5.93
N SER A 279 -8.03 32.52 -5.24
CA SER A 279 -7.65 33.17 -4.00
C SER A 279 -7.33 32.18 -2.87
N THR A 280 -8.10 31.10 -2.77
CA THR A 280 -7.87 30.01 -1.79
C THR A 280 -6.55 29.27 -2.09
N ILE A 281 -6.27 29.00 -3.38
CA ILE A 281 -4.99 28.38 -3.80
C ILE A 281 -3.83 29.30 -3.45
N CYS A 282 -3.95 30.60 -3.73
CA CYS A 282 -2.94 31.60 -3.36
C CYS A 282 -2.69 31.64 -1.85
N THR A 283 -3.76 31.69 -1.05
CA THR A 283 -3.69 31.70 0.42
C THR A 283 -3.00 30.43 0.95
N LEU A 284 -3.31 29.27 0.36
CA LEU A 284 -2.69 28.01 0.75
C LEU A 284 -1.16 28.01 0.49
N ALA A 285 -0.73 28.57 -0.64
CA ALA A 285 0.68 28.78 -0.93
C ALA A 285 1.35 29.75 0.06
N ASP A 286 0.67 30.86 0.37
CA ASP A 286 1.18 31.85 1.32
C ASP A 286 1.30 31.28 2.73
N ASP A 287 0.32 30.53 3.22
CA ASP A 287 0.38 29.85 4.51
C ASP A 287 1.60 28.90 4.61
N MET A 288 1.86 28.13 3.55
CA MET A 288 3.00 27.24 3.49
C MET A 288 4.34 27.99 3.46
N LEU A 289 4.41 29.12 2.78
CA LEU A 289 5.61 29.96 2.66
C LEU A 289 5.90 30.80 3.92
N LEU A 290 4.89 31.11 4.73
CA LEU A 290 5.00 31.88 5.96
C LEU A 290 5.34 31.04 7.19
N ALA A 291 5.09 29.75 7.14
CA ALA A 291 5.40 28.85 8.24
C ALA A 291 6.93 28.67 8.41
N ASP A 292 7.39 28.59 9.65
CA ASP A 292 8.80 28.35 9.96
C ASP A 292 9.28 27.00 9.40
N SER A 293 8.38 26.01 9.39
CA SER A 293 8.57 24.72 8.74
C SER A 293 7.27 24.22 8.15
N ALA A 294 7.33 23.59 6.97
CA ALA A 294 6.15 23.07 6.30
C ALA A 294 6.41 21.73 5.63
N VAL A 295 5.37 20.94 5.43
CA VAL A 295 5.46 19.72 4.64
C VAL A 295 4.17 19.48 3.84
N CYS A 296 4.32 19.17 2.56
CA CYS A 296 3.27 18.61 1.71
C CYS A 296 3.39 17.09 1.72
N TYR A 297 2.30 16.40 2.06
CA TYR A 297 2.18 14.95 2.12
C TYR A 297 1.02 14.47 1.25
N SER A 298 1.34 13.66 0.24
CA SER A 298 0.36 13.08 -0.68
C SER A 298 0.36 11.56 -0.56
N ARG A 299 -0.83 10.92 -0.61
CA ARG A 299 -0.93 9.45 -0.55
C ARG A 299 -2.15 8.95 -1.33
N MET A 300 -2.73 7.84 -1.00
CA MET A 300 -3.75 7.04 -1.71
C MET A 300 -4.62 7.79 -2.73
N GLY A 301 -5.24 8.91 -2.36
CA GLY A 301 -6.04 9.72 -3.27
C GLY A 301 -5.22 10.30 -4.42
N ALA A 302 -3.99 10.74 -4.14
CA ALA A 302 -3.08 11.28 -5.14
C ALA A 302 -2.34 10.19 -5.92
N SER A 303 -2.04 9.03 -5.33
CA SER A 303 -1.26 7.97 -5.98
C SER A 303 -2.09 6.98 -6.80
N THR A 304 -3.40 6.80 -6.49
CA THR A 304 -4.26 5.83 -7.17
C THR A 304 -5.22 6.49 -8.17
N GLN A 305 -4.68 7.39 -8.98
CA GLN A 305 -5.37 8.12 -10.03
C GLN A 305 -4.54 8.12 -11.32
N THR A 306 -5.12 8.60 -12.43
CA THR A 306 -4.48 8.56 -13.76
C THR A 306 -3.20 9.40 -13.87
N PHE A 307 -2.95 10.32 -12.94
CA PHE A 307 -1.75 11.17 -12.88
C PHE A 307 -0.96 10.98 -11.59
N GLY A 308 -1.00 9.79 -11.01
CA GLY A 308 -0.35 9.49 -9.74
C GLY A 308 1.15 9.79 -9.74
N GLY A 309 1.87 9.42 -10.79
CA GLY A 309 3.29 9.72 -10.94
C GLY A 309 3.60 11.22 -10.91
N LEU A 310 2.82 12.01 -11.63
CA LEU A 310 2.95 13.47 -11.62
C LEU A 310 2.64 14.08 -10.26
N CYS A 311 1.61 13.58 -9.56
CA CYS A 311 1.27 14.07 -8.21
C CYS A 311 2.42 13.90 -7.23
N LEU A 312 3.06 12.73 -7.22
CA LEU A 312 4.13 12.45 -6.26
C LEU A 312 5.45 13.15 -6.62
N TRP A 313 5.76 13.26 -7.90
CA TRP A 313 6.86 14.10 -8.38
C TRP A 313 6.67 15.56 -7.92
N LEU A 314 5.50 16.18 -8.23
CA LEU A 314 5.21 17.58 -7.89
C LEU A 314 5.12 17.83 -6.38
N THR A 315 4.68 16.85 -5.59
CA THR A 315 4.75 16.92 -4.12
C THR A 315 6.17 17.08 -3.63
N ASN A 316 7.12 16.31 -4.18
CA ASN A 316 8.53 16.45 -3.85
C ASN A 316 9.11 17.79 -4.34
N VAL A 317 8.77 18.21 -5.57
CA VAL A 317 9.19 19.51 -6.11
C VAL A 317 8.73 20.65 -5.19
N LEU A 318 7.45 20.66 -4.76
CA LEU A 318 6.90 21.69 -3.87
C LEU A 318 7.67 21.76 -2.53
N ASN A 319 7.94 20.61 -1.90
CA ASN A 319 8.72 20.57 -0.66
C ASN A 319 10.15 21.08 -0.86
N ILE A 320 10.79 20.75 -1.99
CA ILE A 320 12.18 21.17 -2.28
C ILE A 320 12.25 22.68 -2.51
N ILE A 321 11.42 23.24 -3.39
CA ILE A 321 11.52 24.67 -3.77
C ILE A 321 11.03 25.64 -2.68
N THR A 322 10.37 25.13 -1.64
CA THR A 322 9.96 25.91 -0.46
C THR A 322 10.94 25.80 0.70
N GLY A 323 12.09 25.13 0.51
CA GLY A 323 13.11 24.95 1.54
C GLY A 323 12.72 23.95 2.64
N ASN A 324 11.70 23.14 2.40
CA ASN A 324 11.14 22.19 3.35
C ASN A 324 11.54 20.74 3.05
N PHE A 325 12.74 20.52 2.52
CA PHE A 325 13.23 19.21 2.17
C PHE A 325 14.55 18.90 2.88
N ASP A 326 14.68 17.68 3.39
CA ASP A 326 15.83 17.19 4.17
C ASP A 326 16.21 18.12 5.33
N ARG A 327 15.21 18.73 5.98
CA ARG A 327 15.36 19.57 7.18
C ARG A 327 14.28 19.25 8.21
N ALA A 328 14.57 19.53 9.48
CA ALA A 328 13.62 19.34 10.58
C ALA A 328 12.29 20.07 10.30
N GLY A 329 11.17 19.39 10.48
CA GLY A 329 9.82 19.88 10.22
C GLY A 329 9.38 19.83 8.75
N GLY A 330 10.25 19.44 7.83
CA GLY A 330 9.95 19.26 6.41
C GLY A 330 9.78 17.78 6.02
N ALA A 331 9.99 17.47 4.76
CA ALA A 331 10.07 16.10 4.24
C ALA A 331 11.50 15.58 4.43
N MET A 332 11.66 14.48 5.15
CA MET A 332 12.95 13.94 5.57
C MET A 332 13.09 12.45 5.25
N PHE A 333 14.30 11.91 5.43
CA PHE A 333 14.60 10.52 5.17
C PHE A 333 14.94 9.75 6.46
N PRO A 334 14.27 8.62 6.74
CA PRO A 334 14.67 7.74 7.83
C PRO A 334 16.05 7.11 7.61
N GLN A 335 16.73 6.80 8.72
CA GLN A 335 17.98 6.06 8.73
C GLN A 335 17.76 4.74 9.50
N PRO A 336 17.16 3.72 8.88
CA PRO A 336 16.83 2.47 9.55
C PRO A 336 18.07 1.64 9.88
N ALA A 337 18.03 0.88 10.98
CA ALA A 337 19.14 -0.02 11.36
C ALA A 337 19.37 -1.14 10.36
N PHE A 338 18.32 -1.62 9.70
CA PHE A 338 18.40 -2.47 8.51
C PHE A 338 18.20 -1.57 7.29
N ASP A 339 19.29 -1.15 6.64
CA ASP A 339 19.21 -0.22 5.51
C ASP A 339 19.13 -0.95 4.16
N LEU A 340 17.96 -0.93 3.55
CA LEU A 340 17.70 -1.50 2.22
C LEU A 340 18.55 -0.88 1.10
N LEU A 341 19.06 0.34 1.31
CA LEU A 341 19.86 1.07 0.33
C LEU A 341 21.37 0.94 0.54
N ARG A 342 21.81 0.26 1.60
CA ARG A 342 23.24 0.10 1.92
C ARG A 342 24.08 -0.39 0.73
N ASN A 343 23.57 -1.40 0.02
CA ASN A 343 24.24 -2.01 -1.13
C ASN A 343 23.77 -1.46 -2.48
N HIS A 344 22.97 -0.40 -2.48
CA HIS A 344 22.48 0.22 -3.72
C HIS A 344 23.59 1.09 -4.32
N GLN A 345 24.03 0.74 -5.53
CA GLN A 345 25.14 1.43 -6.21
C GLN A 345 24.68 2.81 -6.71
N VAL A 346 25.54 3.81 -6.56
CA VAL A 346 25.34 5.14 -7.14
C VAL A 346 25.32 5.02 -8.66
N GLY A 347 24.38 5.71 -9.32
CA GLY A 347 24.21 5.65 -10.77
C GLY A 347 23.73 4.31 -11.31
N HIS A 348 23.18 3.43 -10.46
CA HIS A 348 22.58 2.19 -10.93
C HIS A 348 21.43 2.48 -11.91
N LYS A 349 21.48 1.87 -13.10
CA LYS A 349 20.41 2.05 -14.10
C LYS A 349 19.10 1.51 -13.55
N SER A 350 18.08 2.34 -13.59
CA SER A 350 16.72 1.95 -13.23
C SER A 350 16.25 0.75 -14.05
N SER A 351 15.49 -0.14 -13.42
CA SER A 351 14.77 -1.21 -14.14
C SER A 351 13.51 -0.70 -14.85
N PHE A 352 13.18 0.59 -14.71
CA PHE A 352 11.99 1.18 -15.30
C PHE A 352 11.99 1.02 -16.83
N GLY A 353 10.92 0.42 -17.36
CA GLY A 353 10.74 0.23 -18.79
C GLY A 353 11.68 -0.78 -19.44
N GLN A 354 12.61 -1.46 -18.71
CA GLN A 354 13.47 -2.51 -19.28
C GLN A 354 12.69 -3.67 -19.90
N HIS A 355 11.51 -3.92 -19.37
CA HIS A 355 10.52 -4.84 -19.91
C HIS A 355 9.17 -4.12 -19.98
N GLN A 356 8.27 -4.66 -20.78
CA GLN A 356 6.90 -4.19 -20.91
C GLN A 356 5.95 -5.36 -20.87
N THR A 357 4.73 -5.14 -20.37
CA THR A 357 3.66 -6.15 -20.43
C THR A 357 3.41 -6.52 -21.89
N ARG A 358 3.07 -7.79 -22.12
CA ARG A 358 2.93 -8.35 -23.46
C ARG A 358 1.76 -7.71 -24.23
N VAL A 359 0.64 -7.44 -23.56
CA VAL A 359 -0.59 -6.95 -24.17
C VAL A 359 -0.58 -5.43 -24.31
N ARG A 360 -0.59 -4.68 -23.19
CA ARG A 360 -0.73 -3.21 -23.21
C ARG A 360 0.57 -2.42 -23.21
N LYS A 361 1.73 -3.10 -23.16
CA LYS A 361 3.05 -2.43 -23.13
C LYS A 361 3.27 -1.53 -21.91
N LEU A 362 2.64 -1.84 -20.77
CA LEU A 362 2.86 -1.12 -19.53
C LEU A 362 4.28 -1.35 -18.98
N PRO A 363 4.89 -0.36 -18.34
CA PRO A 363 6.28 -0.43 -17.92
C PRO A 363 6.51 -1.41 -16.77
N PHE A 364 7.60 -2.15 -16.85
CA PHE A 364 8.15 -2.93 -15.73
C PHE A 364 8.94 -1.99 -14.79
N PHE A 365 8.78 -2.15 -13.49
CA PHE A 365 9.55 -1.39 -12.51
C PHE A 365 9.68 -2.16 -11.18
N ASN A 366 10.77 -1.94 -10.46
CA ASN A 366 11.08 -2.60 -9.17
C ASN A 366 10.96 -4.13 -9.20
N GLY A 367 11.19 -4.76 -10.34
CA GLY A 367 11.14 -6.21 -10.47
C GLY A 367 9.75 -6.79 -10.70
N GLU A 368 8.74 -5.96 -11.03
CA GLU A 368 7.36 -6.39 -11.26
C GLU A 368 6.68 -5.67 -12.42
N PHE A 369 5.60 -6.27 -12.91
CA PHE A 369 4.64 -5.67 -13.81
C PHE A 369 3.41 -5.14 -13.06
N PRO A 370 2.67 -4.16 -13.63
CA PRO A 370 1.44 -3.65 -13.05
C PRO A 370 0.38 -4.74 -12.88
N VAL A 371 -0.18 -4.87 -11.67
CA VAL A 371 -1.22 -5.87 -11.36
C VAL A 371 -2.48 -5.70 -12.21
N ALA A 372 -2.76 -4.49 -12.67
CA ALA A 372 -3.87 -4.19 -13.58
C ALA A 372 -3.77 -4.92 -14.93
N SER A 373 -2.59 -5.45 -15.29
CA SER A 373 -2.41 -6.25 -16.50
C SER A 373 -2.52 -7.77 -16.28
N LEU A 374 -2.57 -8.24 -15.03
CA LEU A 374 -2.47 -9.67 -14.74
C LEU A 374 -3.57 -10.52 -15.44
N ALA A 375 -4.82 -10.07 -15.42
CA ALA A 375 -5.91 -10.81 -16.05
C ALA A 375 -5.72 -10.94 -17.56
N GLU A 376 -5.34 -9.87 -18.26
CA GLU A 376 -5.13 -9.89 -19.71
C GLU A 376 -3.90 -10.72 -20.13
N GLU A 377 -2.84 -10.72 -19.31
CA GLU A 377 -1.64 -11.54 -19.54
C GLU A 377 -1.92 -13.04 -19.41
N ILE A 378 -2.93 -13.42 -18.60
CA ILE A 378 -3.44 -14.78 -18.48
C ILE A 378 -4.39 -15.12 -19.66
N GLN A 379 -5.35 -14.22 -19.96
CA GLN A 379 -6.46 -14.53 -20.88
C GLN A 379 -6.08 -14.41 -22.35
N THR A 380 -5.14 -13.53 -22.71
CA THR A 380 -4.80 -13.28 -24.11
C THR A 380 -3.86 -14.35 -24.65
N PRO A 381 -4.26 -15.16 -25.64
CA PRO A 381 -3.40 -16.20 -26.23
C PRO A 381 -2.15 -15.64 -26.88
N GLY A 382 -1.10 -16.44 -26.96
CA GLY A 382 0.13 -16.11 -27.69
C GLY A 382 1.40 -16.46 -26.93
N GLU A 383 2.55 -16.21 -27.53
CA GLU A 383 3.87 -16.44 -26.92
C GLU A 383 4.00 -15.65 -25.62
N GLY A 384 4.50 -16.29 -24.56
CA GLY A 384 4.67 -15.69 -23.24
C GLY A 384 3.37 -15.54 -22.44
N GLN A 385 2.24 -16.13 -22.89
CA GLN A 385 1.01 -16.17 -22.11
C GLN A 385 1.23 -16.85 -20.76
N ILE A 386 0.71 -16.25 -19.68
CA ILE A 386 0.74 -16.86 -18.35
C ILE A 386 -0.21 -18.07 -18.31
N LYS A 387 0.33 -19.24 -17.95
CA LYS A 387 -0.37 -20.52 -17.86
C LYS A 387 -0.47 -21.03 -16.43
N SER A 388 0.45 -20.60 -15.57
CA SER A 388 0.44 -20.97 -14.16
C SER A 388 0.73 -19.78 -13.27
N LEU A 389 0.20 -19.82 -12.04
CA LEU A 389 0.32 -18.74 -11.06
C LEU A 389 0.62 -19.30 -9.68
N ILE A 390 1.49 -18.64 -8.94
CA ILE A 390 1.56 -18.79 -7.49
C ILE A 390 1.22 -17.46 -6.82
N THR A 391 0.27 -17.47 -5.90
CA THR A 391 -0.04 -16.32 -5.04
C THR A 391 0.54 -16.52 -3.66
N VAL A 392 1.10 -15.47 -3.06
CA VAL A 392 1.66 -15.51 -1.70
C VAL A 392 0.98 -14.44 -0.87
N ALA A 393 0.20 -14.86 0.11
CA ALA A 393 -0.47 -14.01 1.09
C ALA A 393 -1.24 -12.83 0.44
N GLY A 394 -2.10 -13.13 -0.54
CA GLY A 394 -2.83 -12.07 -1.25
C GLY A 394 -4.17 -12.51 -1.82
N ASN A 395 -5.14 -11.58 -1.82
CA ASN A 395 -6.48 -11.78 -2.37
C ASN A 395 -6.77 -10.78 -3.51
N PRO A 396 -6.07 -10.87 -4.67
CA PRO A 396 -6.23 -9.93 -5.79
C PRO A 396 -7.64 -9.89 -6.37
N VAL A 397 -8.43 -10.95 -6.28
CA VAL A 397 -9.84 -10.93 -6.72
C VAL A 397 -10.64 -9.83 -6.01
N LEU A 398 -10.34 -9.52 -4.75
CA LEU A 398 -10.99 -8.42 -4.02
C LEU A 398 -10.13 -7.14 -3.92
N SER A 399 -8.82 -7.21 -4.17
CA SER A 399 -7.92 -6.08 -3.90
C SER A 399 -7.29 -5.44 -5.15
N ALA A 400 -7.44 -6.04 -6.33
CA ALA A 400 -6.99 -5.48 -7.60
C ALA A 400 -8.19 -5.06 -8.47
N PRO A 401 -8.01 -4.17 -9.48
CA PRO A 401 -9.11 -3.72 -10.31
C PRO A 401 -9.70 -4.86 -11.15
N SER A 402 -10.97 -4.75 -11.51
CA SER A 402 -11.74 -5.75 -12.29
C SER A 402 -11.70 -7.15 -11.65
N GLY A 403 -12.11 -7.25 -10.38
CA GLY A 403 -12.02 -8.50 -9.60
C GLY A 403 -12.68 -9.69 -10.27
N HIS A 404 -13.84 -9.51 -10.92
CA HIS A 404 -14.52 -10.56 -11.67
C HIS A 404 -13.72 -11.04 -12.89
N GLN A 405 -12.99 -10.16 -13.58
CA GLN A 405 -12.12 -10.53 -14.69
C GLN A 405 -10.92 -11.35 -14.21
N LEU A 406 -10.33 -10.97 -13.06
CA LEU A 406 -9.29 -11.77 -12.41
C LEU A 406 -9.80 -13.15 -12.00
N ALA A 407 -11.01 -13.24 -11.44
CA ALA A 407 -11.65 -14.51 -11.10
C ALA A 407 -11.81 -15.44 -12.32
N GLN A 408 -12.25 -14.89 -13.45
CA GLN A 408 -12.34 -15.62 -14.72
C GLN A 408 -10.97 -16.06 -15.24
N ALA A 409 -9.96 -15.15 -15.16
CA ALA A 409 -8.60 -15.48 -15.57
C ALA A 409 -8.01 -16.62 -14.74
N PHE A 410 -8.17 -16.60 -13.42
CA PHE A 410 -7.66 -17.64 -12.54
C PHE A 410 -8.35 -19.00 -12.76
N ALA A 411 -9.64 -18.99 -13.04
CA ALA A 411 -10.38 -20.21 -13.40
C ALA A 411 -9.89 -20.86 -14.71
N GLY A 412 -9.25 -20.09 -15.59
CA GLY A 412 -8.69 -20.54 -16.87
C GLY A 412 -7.21 -20.92 -16.85
N LEU A 413 -6.52 -20.87 -15.70
CA LEU A 413 -5.13 -21.28 -15.57
C LEU A 413 -4.99 -22.80 -15.68
N ASP A 414 -3.88 -23.27 -16.26
CA ASP A 414 -3.53 -24.68 -16.33
C ASP A 414 -3.13 -25.23 -14.95
N TYR A 415 -2.58 -24.37 -14.07
CA TYR A 415 -2.22 -24.74 -12.70
C TYR A 415 -2.05 -23.50 -11.80
N MET A 416 -2.64 -23.53 -10.61
CA MET A 416 -2.52 -22.44 -9.64
C MET A 416 -2.19 -22.95 -8.25
N VAL A 417 -1.28 -22.27 -7.56
CA VAL A 417 -0.89 -22.53 -6.16
C VAL A 417 -1.12 -21.28 -5.34
N SER A 418 -1.55 -21.44 -4.09
CA SER A 418 -1.66 -20.34 -3.15
C SER A 418 -0.93 -20.66 -1.84
N VAL A 419 -0.10 -19.74 -1.37
CA VAL A 419 0.41 -19.72 0.01
C VAL A 419 -0.48 -18.77 0.79
N ASP A 420 -1.42 -19.31 1.55
CA ASP A 420 -2.43 -18.53 2.28
C ASP A 420 -3.05 -19.38 3.40
N ILE A 421 -3.50 -18.71 4.47
CA ILE A 421 -4.12 -19.37 5.62
C ILE A 421 -5.63 -19.59 5.49
N TYR A 422 -6.25 -19.09 4.42
CA TYR A 422 -7.70 -19.18 4.20
C TYR A 422 -8.05 -19.72 2.81
N LEU A 423 -9.22 -20.36 2.75
CA LEU A 423 -9.92 -20.61 1.49
C LEU A 423 -10.80 -19.39 1.18
N ASN A 424 -10.22 -18.41 0.49
CA ASN A 424 -10.82 -17.12 0.16
C ASN A 424 -11.18 -16.98 -1.33
N GLU A 425 -11.57 -15.78 -1.76
CA GLU A 425 -12.04 -15.48 -3.11
C GLU A 425 -10.98 -15.69 -4.21
N THR A 426 -9.71 -15.66 -3.86
CA THR A 426 -8.58 -15.96 -4.75
C THR A 426 -8.17 -17.43 -4.64
N THR A 427 -7.96 -17.92 -3.43
CA THR A 427 -7.39 -19.25 -3.21
C THR A 427 -8.32 -20.38 -3.61
N LYS A 428 -9.63 -20.15 -3.71
CA LYS A 428 -10.60 -21.13 -4.24
C LYS A 428 -10.32 -21.59 -5.68
N TYR A 429 -9.53 -20.83 -6.44
CA TYR A 429 -9.11 -21.20 -7.80
C TYR A 429 -7.81 -22.03 -7.81
N ALA A 430 -7.09 -22.09 -6.69
CA ALA A 430 -5.86 -22.87 -6.62
C ALA A 430 -6.10 -24.37 -6.72
N ASP A 431 -5.12 -25.11 -7.25
CA ASP A 431 -5.07 -26.58 -7.22
C ASP A 431 -4.52 -27.07 -5.90
N ILE A 432 -3.55 -26.32 -5.31
CA ILE A 432 -2.99 -26.60 -3.98
C ILE A 432 -2.93 -25.30 -3.18
N ILE A 433 -3.33 -25.37 -1.90
CA ILE A 433 -3.14 -24.30 -0.93
C ILE A 433 -2.15 -24.78 0.14
N LEU A 434 -1.11 -23.98 0.37
CA LEU A 434 -0.07 -24.20 1.37
C LEU A 434 -0.25 -23.20 2.51
N PRO A 435 -0.76 -23.61 3.68
CA PRO A 435 -1.03 -22.67 4.77
C PRO A 435 0.22 -22.36 5.58
N GLY A 436 0.55 -21.07 5.66
CA GLY A 436 1.56 -20.57 6.58
C GLY A 436 1.07 -20.46 8.02
N THR A 437 1.97 -20.05 8.91
CA THR A 437 1.65 -19.71 10.30
C THR A 437 1.26 -18.25 10.44
N THR A 438 0.57 -17.91 11.55
CA THR A 438 0.19 -16.51 11.82
C THR A 438 1.35 -15.67 12.35
N GLY A 439 1.18 -14.36 12.39
CA GLY A 439 2.21 -13.45 12.87
C GLY A 439 2.66 -13.68 14.31
N VAL A 440 1.78 -14.22 15.18
CA VAL A 440 2.16 -14.53 16.58
C VAL A 440 3.02 -15.78 16.73
N GLU A 441 3.05 -16.63 15.71
CA GLU A 441 3.87 -17.84 15.65
C GLU A 441 5.22 -17.60 14.92
N ASN A 442 5.48 -16.38 14.48
CA ASN A 442 6.70 -15.99 13.77
C ASN A 442 7.44 -14.88 14.50
N SER A 443 8.77 -14.87 14.37
CA SER A 443 9.58 -13.70 14.68
C SER A 443 9.21 -12.54 13.76
N HIS A 444 9.39 -11.31 14.23
CA HIS A 444 9.07 -10.12 13.47
C HIS A 444 10.09 -9.02 13.65
N PHE A 445 10.38 -8.33 12.55
CA PHE A 445 11.15 -7.11 12.47
C PHE A 445 10.69 -6.36 11.21
N ASP A 446 10.43 -5.08 11.35
CA ASP A 446 9.90 -4.26 10.26
C ASP A 446 11.03 -3.79 9.34
N ILE A 447 11.33 -4.53 8.27
CA ILE A 447 12.38 -4.17 7.30
C ILE A 447 11.94 -2.97 6.46
N PHE A 448 10.73 -3.02 5.89
CA PHE A 448 10.26 -1.98 4.97
C PHE A 448 9.78 -0.72 5.70
N PHE A 449 9.01 -0.88 6.78
CA PHE A 449 8.32 0.25 7.40
C PHE A 449 9.23 1.14 8.25
N ASN A 450 10.36 0.63 8.72
CA ASN A 450 11.41 1.46 9.28
C ASN A 450 11.98 2.47 8.26
N SER A 451 11.92 2.16 6.94
CA SER A 451 12.33 3.09 5.88
C SER A 451 11.31 4.20 5.62
N PHE A 452 10.13 4.15 6.24
CA PHE A 452 9.07 5.17 6.14
C PHE A 452 8.70 5.75 7.50
N SER A 453 9.47 5.47 8.54
CA SER A 453 9.18 5.84 9.92
C SER A 453 9.46 7.32 10.17
N VAL A 454 8.55 8.01 10.87
CA VAL A 454 8.73 9.43 11.25
C VAL A 454 9.73 9.62 12.39
N ARG A 455 10.29 8.53 12.92
CA ARG A 455 11.35 8.51 13.93
C ARG A 455 12.18 7.25 13.77
N ASN A 456 13.48 7.33 13.92
CA ASN A 456 14.34 6.17 13.86
C ASN A 456 14.21 5.35 15.15
N THR A 457 13.62 4.19 15.06
CA THR A 457 13.48 3.20 16.14
C THR A 457 13.76 1.81 15.61
N VAL A 458 14.11 0.89 16.49
CA VAL A 458 14.36 -0.49 16.10
C VAL A 458 13.83 -1.45 17.17
N LYS A 459 13.11 -2.49 16.75
CA LYS A 459 12.53 -3.50 17.63
C LYS A 459 12.47 -4.86 16.96
N TYR A 460 12.93 -5.88 17.65
CA TYR A 460 12.71 -7.28 17.28
C TYR A 460 11.63 -7.89 18.16
N SER A 461 10.87 -8.79 17.61
CA SER A 461 9.83 -9.53 18.32
C SER A 461 10.06 -11.02 18.12
N ALA A 462 10.32 -11.75 19.19
CA ALA A 462 10.34 -13.21 19.17
C ALA A 462 8.93 -13.78 18.87
N PRO A 463 8.78 -15.03 18.44
CA PRO A 463 7.49 -15.70 18.39
C PRO A 463 6.82 -15.69 19.77
N LEU A 464 5.52 -15.36 19.84
CA LEU A 464 4.74 -15.47 21.06
C LEU A 464 4.45 -16.94 21.39
N PHE A 465 4.12 -17.72 20.37
CA PHE A 465 3.84 -19.15 20.48
C PHE A 465 4.70 -19.94 19.49
N GLU A 466 5.19 -21.09 19.96
CA GLU A 466 5.80 -22.05 19.06
C GLU A 466 4.74 -22.67 18.14
N LYS A 467 5.05 -22.73 16.85
CA LYS A 467 4.25 -23.45 15.85
C LYS A 467 4.24 -24.96 16.14
N GLN A 468 3.21 -25.64 15.66
CA GLN A 468 3.15 -27.12 15.73
C GLN A 468 4.21 -27.72 14.78
N VAL A 469 4.63 -28.96 15.09
CA VAL A 469 5.70 -29.67 14.36
C VAL A 469 5.43 -29.74 12.84
N ASP A 470 4.16 -29.96 12.49
CA ASP A 470 3.76 -30.10 11.08
C ASP A 470 3.42 -28.79 10.39
N GLN A 471 3.50 -27.66 11.10
CA GLN A 471 3.25 -26.35 10.48
C GLN A 471 4.54 -25.73 9.93
N ARG A 472 4.38 -24.94 8.87
CA ARG A 472 5.46 -24.19 8.21
C ARG A 472 5.14 -22.70 8.23
N SER A 473 6.15 -21.87 8.47
CA SER A 473 6.05 -20.44 8.18
C SER A 473 6.09 -20.21 6.68
N ASP A 474 5.49 -19.12 6.19
CA ASP A 474 5.51 -18.82 4.75
C ASP A 474 6.93 -18.87 4.17
N TRP A 475 7.91 -18.25 4.85
CA TRP A 475 9.29 -18.24 4.38
C TRP A 475 9.91 -19.65 4.26
N GLN A 476 9.50 -20.59 5.12
CA GLN A 476 9.94 -22.00 5.02
C GLN A 476 9.32 -22.68 3.79
N ILE A 477 8.04 -22.37 3.49
CA ILE A 477 7.36 -22.83 2.29
C ILE A 477 8.08 -22.31 1.03
N LEU A 478 8.39 -21.01 0.99
CA LEU A 478 9.10 -20.37 -0.13
C LEU A 478 10.50 -20.95 -0.31
N LYS A 479 11.21 -21.17 0.80
CA LYS A 479 12.56 -21.76 0.81
C LYS A 479 12.55 -23.20 0.28
N GLU A 480 11.58 -24.02 0.71
CA GLU A 480 11.46 -25.41 0.29
C GLU A 480 11.13 -25.52 -1.21
N ILE A 481 10.19 -24.72 -1.71
CA ILE A 481 9.91 -24.67 -3.16
C ILE A 481 11.17 -24.26 -3.92
N SER A 482 11.90 -23.25 -3.42
CA SER A 482 13.14 -22.77 -4.05
C SER A 482 14.19 -23.87 -4.13
N ALA A 483 14.41 -24.61 -3.04
CA ALA A 483 15.38 -25.69 -2.96
C ALA A 483 15.07 -26.79 -3.99
N ARG A 484 13.80 -27.22 -4.09
CA ARG A 484 13.36 -28.24 -5.04
C ARG A 484 13.38 -27.75 -6.49
N MET A 485 13.05 -26.48 -6.74
CA MET A 485 13.17 -25.89 -8.09
C MET A 485 14.62 -25.89 -8.59
N LEU A 486 15.57 -25.60 -7.70
CA LEU A 486 17.02 -25.53 -7.99
C LEU A 486 17.75 -26.84 -7.78
N ASN A 487 17.07 -27.91 -7.32
CA ASN A 487 17.66 -29.21 -6.94
C ASN A 487 18.78 -29.06 -5.87
N ILE A 488 18.58 -28.17 -4.87
CA ILE A 488 19.48 -27.99 -3.74
C ILE A 488 19.35 -29.21 -2.80
N ALA A 489 20.47 -29.79 -2.38
CA ALA A 489 20.46 -30.92 -1.46
C ALA A 489 19.95 -30.52 -0.06
N ALA A 490 19.33 -31.47 0.66
CA ALA A 490 18.74 -31.17 1.99
C ALA A 490 19.82 -30.84 3.04
N ASP A 491 21.04 -31.34 2.88
CA ASP A 491 22.20 -31.08 3.76
C ASP A 491 23.00 -29.83 3.38
N ASP A 492 22.62 -29.13 2.32
CA ASP A 492 23.28 -27.88 1.90
C ASP A 492 23.27 -26.85 3.06
N PRO A 493 24.42 -26.22 3.37
CA PRO A 493 24.53 -25.22 4.43
C PRO A 493 23.52 -24.09 4.30
N MET A 494 23.11 -23.72 3.10
CA MET A 494 22.07 -22.70 2.88
C MET A 494 20.71 -23.10 3.48
N GLN A 495 20.44 -24.39 3.68
CA GLN A 495 19.23 -24.86 4.33
C GLN A 495 19.19 -24.55 5.85
N LYS A 496 20.32 -24.18 6.45
CA LYS A 496 20.41 -23.77 7.86
C LYS A 496 20.21 -22.28 8.09
N ILE A 497 20.18 -21.49 7.01
CA ILE A 497 19.98 -20.03 7.11
C ILE A 497 18.53 -19.73 7.53
N THR A 498 18.39 -18.91 8.58
CA THR A 498 17.09 -18.43 9.11
C THR A 498 16.98 -16.91 8.97
N PRO A 499 15.76 -16.35 9.10
CA PRO A 499 15.57 -14.90 9.12
C PRO A 499 16.44 -14.20 10.17
N GLU A 500 16.60 -14.79 11.35
CA GLU A 500 17.37 -14.25 12.46
C GLU A 500 18.86 -14.16 12.16
N ILE A 501 19.42 -15.16 11.48
CA ILE A 501 20.84 -15.14 11.05
C ILE A 501 21.08 -13.99 10.08
N ILE A 502 20.19 -13.81 9.09
CA ILE A 502 20.32 -12.72 8.13
C ILE A 502 20.14 -11.37 8.84
N LEU A 503 19.13 -11.25 9.70
CA LEU A 503 18.87 -10.03 10.45
C LEU A 503 20.07 -9.62 11.30
N ASP A 504 20.66 -10.54 12.06
CA ASP A 504 21.83 -10.25 12.91
C ASP A 504 23.03 -9.77 12.09
N MET A 505 23.28 -10.44 10.96
CA MET A 505 24.34 -10.04 10.03
C MET A 505 24.11 -8.61 9.49
N GLU A 506 22.90 -8.30 9.05
CA GLU A 506 22.55 -6.98 8.50
C GLU A 506 22.59 -5.88 9.54
N LEU A 507 22.16 -6.14 10.78
CA LEU A 507 22.24 -5.18 11.89
C LEU A 507 23.70 -4.88 12.27
N LYS A 508 24.57 -5.89 12.33
CA LYS A 508 25.99 -5.72 12.64
C LYS A 508 26.77 -4.99 11.54
N GLN A 509 26.35 -5.12 10.30
CA GLN A 509 26.96 -4.46 9.15
C GLN A 509 26.25 -3.14 8.77
N GLY A 510 25.10 -2.84 9.39
CA GLY A 510 24.28 -1.67 9.13
C GLY A 510 24.83 -0.39 9.74
N PRO A 511 24.08 0.73 9.57
CA PRO A 511 24.55 2.05 10.00
C PRO A 511 24.91 2.19 11.50
N TYR A 512 24.37 1.31 12.34
CA TYR A 512 24.59 1.33 13.80
C TYR A 512 25.39 0.13 14.30
N GLY A 513 26.00 -0.66 13.41
CA GLY A 513 26.80 -1.84 13.77
C GLY A 513 28.00 -1.50 14.63
N GLU A 514 28.75 -0.44 14.32
CA GLU A 514 29.86 0.07 15.11
C GLU A 514 29.44 0.53 16.51
N GLN A 515 28.18 0.88 16.69
CA GLN A 515 27.55 1.25 17.97
C GLN A 515 27.02 0.01 18.72
N GLY A 516 27.35 -1.20 18.27
CA GLY A 516 26.97 -2.48 18.88
C GLY A 516 25.56 -2.95 18.57
N MET A 517 24.95 -2.47 17.46
CA MET A 517 23.62 -2.95 17.05
C MET A 517 23.73 -4.43 16.61
N SER A 518 22.88 -5.27 17.17
CA SER A 518 22.83 -6.70 16.90
C SER A 518 21.49 -7.27 17.30
N LEU A 519 21.15 -8.47 16.83
CA LEU A 519 19.92 -9.16 17.24
C LEU A 519 19.88 -9.39 18.76
N GLN A 520 21.00 -9.77 19.38
CA GLN A 520 21.05 -9.96 20.83
C GLN A 520 20.69 -8.69 21.59
N ARG A 521 21.23 -7.54 21.17
CA ARG A 521 20.89 -6.24 21.78
C ARG A 521 19.41 -5.95 21.67
N LEU A 522 18.73 -6.34 20.59
CA LEU A 522 17.28 -6.14 20.44
C LEU A 522 16.48 -7.11 21.33
N ILE A 523 16.95 -8.35 21.51
CA ILE A 523 16.35 -9.32 22.43
C ILE A 523 16.42 -8.81 23.88
N ASP A 524 17.56 -8.22 24.25
CA ASP A 524 17.76 -7.64 25.60
C ASP A 524 16.93 -6.36 25.83
N ASN A 525 16.37 -5.77 24.75
CA ASN A 525 15.54 -4.56 24.80
C ASN A 525 14.16 -4.81 24.18
N PRO A 526 13.28 -5.58 24.84
CA PRO A 526 12.02 -6.04 24.28
C PRO A 526 11.01 -4.93 23.95
N HIS A 527 11.16 -3.75 24.56
CA HIS A 527 10.34 -2.57 24.27
C HIS A 527 10.80 -1.83 23.00
N GLY A 528 11.98 -2.16 22.46
CA GLY A 528 12.61 -1.46 21.34
C GLY A 528 13.64 -0.44 21.80
N ILE A 529 14.39 0.07 20.84
CA ILE A 529 15.45 1.06 21.05
C ILE A 529 15.12 2.31 20.25
N ASP A 530 15.14 3.46 20.91
CA ASP A 530 15.05 4.76 20.26
C ASP A 530 16.43 5.18 19.73
N ILE A 531 16.54 5.35 18.42
CA ILE A 531 17.74 5.85 17.77
C ILE A 531 17.70 7.38 17.64
N GLY A 532 16.50 7.97 17.68
CA GLY A 532 16.30 9.41 17.67
C GLY A 532 15.47 9.96 16.52
N PRO A 533 15.31 11.28 16.45
CA PRO A 533 14.54 11.95 15.41
C PRO A 533 15.23 11.82 14.05
N LEU A 534 14.50 12.11 12.98
CA LEU A 534 15.06 12.21 11.63
C LEU A 534 16.09 13.35 11.58
N MET A 535 17.20 13.09 10.90
CA MET A 535 18.29 14.07 10.69
C MET A 535 18.50 14.27 9.19
N PRO A 536 18.92 15.46 8.75
CA PRO A 536 19.31 15.68 7.36
C PRO A 536 20.37 14.65 6.94
N CYS A 537 20.12 13.96 5.81
CA CYS A 537 21.03 12.89 5.36
C CYS A 537 20.98 12.64 3.85
N LEU A 538 20.24 13.46 3.09
CA LEU A 538 20.04 13.19 1.65
C LEU A 538 21.35 13.26 0.88
N ALA A 539 22.23 14.20 1.18
CA ALA A 539 23.52 14.34 0.47
C ALA A 539 24.35 13.05 0.50
N GLU A 540 24.25 12.26 1.57
CA GLU A 540 24.95 10.99 1.75
C GLU A 540 24.19 9.81 1.16
N ARG A 541 22.88 9.93 1.03
CA ARG A 541 21.97 8.85 0.60
C ARG A 541 21.56 8.91 -0.85
N ILE A 542 21.75 10.04 -1.53
CA ILE A 542 21.40 10.20 -2.95
C ILE A 542 22.16 9.20 -3.81
N LYS A 543 21.49 8.64 -4.82
CA LYS A 543 21.98 7.55 -5.67
C LYS A 543 21.99 7.90 -7.16
N THR A 544 21.70 9.15 -7.52
CA THR A 544 21.83 9.63 -8.92
C THR A 544 23.30 9.60 -9.36
N ALA A 545 23.55 9.44 -10.65
CA ALA A 545 24.91 9.29 -11.17
C ALA A 545 25.80 10.53 -10.94
N ASN A 546 25.19 11.72 -10.93
CA ASN A 546 25.88 13.01 -10.72
C ASN A 546 25.79 13.51 -9.26
N GLY A 547 25.16 12.75 -8.35
CA GLY A 547 24.97 13.13 -6.96
C GLY A 547 24.00 14.30 -6.76
N LYS A 548 23.14 14.61 -7.75
CA LYS A 548 22.19 15.72 -7.68
C LYS A 548 20.74 15.24 -7.69
N ILE A 549 19.86 16.07 -7.15
CA ILE A 549 18.42 15.95 -7.25
C ILE A 549 18.00 16.46 -8.62
N ASP A 550 17.35 15.63 -9.43
CA ASP A 550 16.72 16.07 -10.68
C ASP A 550 15.29 16.52 -10.40
N LEU A 551 15.01 17.83 -10.52
CA LEU A 551 13.66 18.37 -10.34
C LEU A 551 12.77 18.20 -11.57
N PHE A 552 13.36 17.92 -12.74
CA PHE A 552 12.61 17.84 -14.00
C PHE A 552 12.99 16.61 -14.83
N PRO A 553 12.87 15.39 -14.25
CA PRO A 553 13.22 14.18 -14.97
C PRO A 553 12.41 14.04 -16.26
N GLN A 554 13.06 13.63 -17.34
CA GLN A 554 12.47 13.51 -18.68
C GLN A 554 11.18 12.66 -18.69
N VAL A 555 11.14 11.59 -17.89
CA VAL A 555 9.99 10.69 -17.82
C VAL A 555 8.71 11.38 -17.35
N PHE A 556 8.80 12.41 -16.50
CA PHE A 556 7.64 13.20 -16.07
C PHE A 556 7.29 14.26 -17.10
N SER A 557 8.30 14.90 -17.73
CA SER A 557 8.05 15.89 -18.78
C SER A 557 7.36 15.27 -20.00
N ASP A 558 7.68 14.02 -20.33
CA ASP A 558 7.04 13.28 -21.42
C ASP A 558 5.53 12.98 -21.16
N ASP A 559 5.11 12.98 -19.90
CA ASP A 559 3.70 12.75 -19.51
C ASP A 559 2.87 14.04 -19.39
N LEU A 560 3.49 15.22 -19.37
CA LEU A 560 2.79 16.51 -19.24
C LEU A 560 1.77 16.79 -20.36
N PRO A 561 1.98 16.41 -21.63
CA PRO A 561 0.97 16.58 -22.67
C PRO A 561 -0.36 15.86 -22.35
N ARG A 562 -0.29 14.70 -21.66
CA ARG A 562 -1.49 13.97 -21.21
C ARG A 562 -2.22 14.75 -20.11
N LEU A 563 -1.51 15.37 -19.18
CA LEU A 563 -2.09 16.25 -18.17
C LEU A 563 -2.69 17.52 -18.80
N GLN A 564 -2.03 18.11 -19.78
CA GLN A 564 -2.52 19.30 -20.47
C GLN A 564 -3.83 19.02 -21.23
N ALA A 565 -4.01 17.83 -21.78
CA ALA A 565 -5.22 17.45 -22.49
C ALA A 565 -6.47 17.49 -21.60
N VAL A 566 -6.35 17.20 -20.27
CA VAL A 566 -7.48 17.23 -19.33
C VAL A 566 -7.81 18.63 -18.81
N MET A 567 -7.05 19.66 -19.18
CA MET A 567 -7.41 21.05 -18.88
C MET A 567 -8.55 21.56 -19.78
N THR A 568 -8.75 20.95 -20.93
CA THR A 568 -9.91 21.25 -21.78
C THR A 568 -11.14 20.59 -21.14
N PRO A 569 -12.20 21.35 -20.84
CA PRO A 569 -13.41 20.76 -20.28
C PRO A 569 -14.00 19.74 -21.27
N VAL A 570 -13.93 18.48 -20.92
CA VAL A 570 -14.69 17.42 -21.61
C VAL A 570 -16.07 17.38 -20.96
N SER A 571 -17.14 17.35 -21.75
CA SER A 571 -18.48 17.13 -21.22
C SER A 571 -18.49 15.83 -20.41
N ARG A 572 -19.02 15.86 -19.17
CA ARG A 572 -19.20 14.64 -18.38
C ARG A 572 -19.95 13.61 -19.22
N ASP A 573 -19.51 12.38 -19.15
CA ASP A 573 -20.26 11.28 -19.74
C ASP A 573 -21.61 11.18 -19.04
N LEU A 574 -22.69 11.49 -19.74
CA LEU A 574 -24.05 11.48 -19.19
C LEU A 574 -24.48 10.05 -18.80
N ALA A 575 -23.82 9.01 -19.33
CA ALA A 575 -24.07 7.63 -18.94
C ALA A 575 -23.52 7.31 -17.54
N TYR A 576 -22.44 7.98 -17.11
CA TYR A 576 -21.76 7.75 -15.83
C TYR A 576 -21.47 9.10 -15.14
N PRO A 577 -22.49 9.78 -14.59
CA PRO A 577 -22.37 11.17 -14.14
C PRO A 577 -21.63 11.37 -12.82
N PHE A 578 -21.34 10.28 -12.08
CA PHE A 578 -20.66 10.33 -10.79
C PHE A 578 -19.23 9.78 -10.89
N GLU A 579 -18.37 10.26 -9.99
CA GLU A 579 -17.00 9.76 -9.82
C GLU A 579 -16.91 8.94 -8.52
N LEU A 580 -16.57 7.66 -8.65
CA LEU A 580 -16.38 6.77 -7.51
C LEU A 580 -14.96 6.92 -6.96
N ILE A 581 -14.84 7.07 -5.63
CA ILE A 581 -13.59 6.98 -4.90
C ILE A 581 -13.66 5.88 -3.84
N GLY A 582 -12.52 5.27 -3.52
CA GLY A 582 -12.41 4.29 -2.45
C GLY A 582 -12.34 4.94 -1.07
N ARG A 583 -12.86 4.26 -0.03
CA ARG A 583 -12.63 4.69 1.37
C ARG A 583 -12.07 3.56 2.22
N ARG A 584 -11.28 3.94 3.23
CA ARG A 584 -10.75 3.02 4.24
C ARG A 584 -11.47 3.19 5.57
N LEU A 585 -11.57 2.09 6.33
CA LEU A 585 -12.22 2.05 7.64
C LEU A 585 -11.19 1.72 8.72
N VAL A 586 -11.37 2.26 9.94
CA VAL A 586 -10.43 2.05 11.06
C VAL A 586 -10.30 0.57 11.45
N LYS A 587 -11.41 -0.17 11.40
CA LYS A 587 -11.47 -1.59 11.78
C LYS A 587 -11.07 -2.56 10.67
N SER A 588 -10.87 -2.09 9.43
CA SER A 588 -10.50 -2.95 8.30
C SER A 588 -9.07 -2.70 7.84
N HIS A 589 -8.44 -3.73 7.29
CA HIS A 589 -7.15 -3.65 6.62
C HIS A 589 -7.20 -4.49 5.34
N ASN A 590 -7.35 -3.83 4.21
CA ASN A 590 -7.58 -4.47 2.91
C ASN A 590 -8.66 -5.57 3.01
N THR A 591 -8.35 -6.81 2.61
CA THR A 591 -9.29 -7.94 2.55
C THR A 591 -9.10 -8.98 3.65
N TRP A 592 -8.23 -8.78 4.63
CA TRP A 592 -7.82 -9.85 5.56
C TRP A 592 -8.26 -9.68 7.02
N THR A 593 -8.97 -8.61 7.37
CA THR A 593 -9.47 -8.40 8.72
C THR A 593 -10.95 -8.75 8.89
N GLN A 594 -11.67 -9.08 7.82
CA GLN A 594 -13.12 -9.28 7.83
C GLN A 594 -13.54 -10.61 8.47
N ASN A 595 -12.63 -11.60 8.58
CA ASN A 595 -12.91 -12.83 9.31
C ASN A 595 -12.71 -12.72 10.84
N SER A 596 -12.51 -11.51 11.37
CA SER A 596 -12.45 -11.23 12.81
C SER A 596 -13.79 -10.76 13.34
N ALA A 597 -14.44 -11.55 14.19
CA ALA A 597 -15.76 -11.24 14.74
C ALA A 597 -15.78 -9.91 15.52
N ARG A 598 -14.69 -9.57 16.22
CA ARG A 598 -14.58 -8.30 16.97
C ARG A 598 -14.44 -7.09 16.05
N LEU A 599 -13.80 -7.24 14.88
CA LEU A 599 -13.60 -6.13 13.95
C LEU A 599 -14.85 -5.84 13.12
N ILE A 600 -15.61 -6.86 12.70
CA ILE A 600 -16.87 -6.65 11.97
C ILE A 600 -18.06 -6.36 12.87
N LYS A 601 -17.92 -6.47 14.19
CA LYS A 601 -19.02 -6.23 15.16
C LYS A 601 -19.65 -4.86 14.95
N GLY A 602 -20.98 -4.83 14.80
CA GLY A 602 -21.78 -3.62 14.67
C GLY A 602 -22.56 -3.57 13.37
N LYS A 603 -23.03 -2.36 12.98
CA LYS A 603 -23.70 -2.13 11.70
C LYS A 603 -22.71 -2.37 10.56
N ASN A 604 -23.19 -3.01 9.48
CA ASN A 604 -22.38 -3.21 8.27
C ASN A 604 -21.93 -1.85 7.71
N PRO A 605 -20.63 -1.58 7.64
CA PRO A 605 -20.13 -0.30 7.14
C PRO A 605 -19.93 -0.28 5.62
N CYS A 606 -20.20 -1.40 4.92
CA CYS A 606 -20.15 -1.48 3.47
C CYS A 606 -21.39 -0.82 2.87
N THR A 607 -21.32 0.50 2.68
CA THR A 607 -22.40 1.35 2.18
C THR A 607 -21.85 2.32 1.13
N LEU A 608 -22.69 2.78 0.23
CA LEU A 608 -22.41 3.92 -0.63
C LEU A 608 -22.64 5.23 0.17
N GLU A 609 -21.62 6.06 0.35
CA GLU A 609 -21.83 7.44 0.79
C GLU A 609 -22.06 8.33 -0.43
N MET A 610 -23.10 9.15 -0.38
CA MET A 610 -23.55 10.03 -1.46
C MET A 610 -23.95 11.40 -0.90
N ASN A 611 -23.67 12.46 -1.66
CA ASN A 611 -24.07 13.81 -1.27
C ASN A 611 -25.60 13.94 -1.22
N SER A 612 -26.12 14.65 -0.19
CA SER A 612 -27.56 14.80 0.03
C SER A 612 -28.25 15.51 -1.12
N GLN A 613 -27.60 16.48 -1.78
CA GLN A 613 -28.16 17.21 -2.93
C GLN A 613 -28.29 16.28 -4.15
N ASP A 614 -27.26 15.46 -4.43
CA ASP A 614 -27.28 14.50 -5.54
C ASP A 614 -28.39 13.47 -5.33
N ALA A 615 -28.53 12.95 -4.11
CA ALA A 615 -29.57 12.01 -3.76
C ALA A 615 -30.97 12.57 -3.97
N HIS A 616 -31.19 13.82 -3.54
CA HIS A 616 -32.47 14.51 -3.75
C HIS A 616 -32.83 14.65 -5.24
N GLN A 617 -31.85 14.97 -6.10
CA GLN A 617 -32.04 15.06 -7.55
C GLN A 617 -32.42 13.72 -8.19
N LEU A 618 -31.94 12.61 -7.63
CA LEU A 618 -32.25 11.24 -8.10
C LEU A 618 -33.47 10.62 -7.41
N GLY A 619 -34.09 11.30 -6.44
CA GLY A 619 -35.21 10.76 -5.64
C GLY A 619 -34.76 9.59 -4.75
N ILE A 620 -33.50 9.59 -4.29
CA ILE A 620 -32.91 8.55 -3.42
C ILE A 620 -33.01 8.99 -1.96
N GLU A 621 -33.52 8.10 -1.09
CA GLU A 621 -33.65 8.31 0.34
C GLU A 621 -32.61 7.52 1.13
N GLN A 622 -32.35 7.98 2.37
CA GLN A 622 -31.45 7.33 3.31
C GLN A 622 -31.79 5.84 3.51
N GLY A 623 -30.80 4.96 3.35
CA GLY A 623 -30.94 3.53 3.61
C GLY A 623 -31.57 2.71 2.48
N GLN A 624 -31.91 3.34 1.35
CA GLN A 624 -32.41 2.62 0.19
C GLN A 624 -31.30 1.80 -0.48
N GLN A 625 -31.70 0.73 -1.18
CA GLN A 625 -30.82 -0.04 -2.05
C GLN A 625 -30.72 0.68 -3.40
N VAL A 626 -29.49 0.88 -3.83
CA VAL A 626 -29.18 1.48 -5.12
C VAL A 626 -28.26 0.57 -5.90
N ARG A 627 -28.41 0.55 -7.22
CA ARG A 627 -27.48 -0.07 -8.16
C ARG A 627 -26.45 0.95 -8.58
N VAL A 628 -25.18 0.63 -8.36
CA VAL A 628 -24.04 1.36 -8.87
C VAL A 628 -23.49 0.60 -10.07
N SER A 629 -23.40 1.26 -11.21
CA SER A 629 -22.90 0.66 -12.46
C SER A 629 -21.72 1.44 -13.02
N SER A 630 -20.71 0.74 -13.51
CA SER A 630 -19.59 1.29 -14.28
C SER A 630 -19.56 0.65 -15.68
N ALA A 631 -18.59 1.02 -16.50
CA ALA A 631 -18.39 0.39 -17.81
C ALA A 631 -18.07 -1.12 -17.73
N VAL A 632 -17.58 -1.60 -16.58
CA VAL A 632 -17.09 -2.99 -16.42
C VAL A 632 -17.91 -3.86 -15.48
N GLY A 633 -18.84 -3.28 -14.71
CA GLY A 633 -19.66 -4.07 -13.80
C GLY A 633 -20.69 -3.27 -13.03
N GLN A 634 -21.42 -3.97 -12.16
CA GLN A 634 -22.47 -3.37 -11.33
C GLN A 634 -22.57 -4.08 -9.97
N ILE A 635 -22.98 -3.33 -8.95
CA ILE A 635 -23.23 -3.84 -7.59
C ILE A 635 -24.49 -3.17 -7.02
N ASP A 636 -25.19 -3.86 -6.13
CA ASP A 636 -26.32 -3.34 -5.36
C ASP A 636 -25.87 -3.08 -3.91
N ILE A 637 -26.12 -1.88 -3.38
CA ILE A 637 -25.58 -1.45 -2.09
C ILE A 637 -26.54 -0.48 -1.39
N GLU A 638 -26.57 -0.51 -0.03
CA GLU A 638 -27.32 0.47 0.78
C GLU A 638 -26.67 1.86 0.69
N VAL A 639 -27.45 2.92 0.47
CA VAL A 639 -26.97 4.29 0.43
C VAL A 639 -27.00 4.96 1.81
N VAL A 640 -25.97 5.74 2.09
CA VAL A 640 -25.88 6.65 3.24
C VAL A 640 -25.71 8.06 2.71
N LEU A 641 -26.65 8.94 3.07
CA LEU A 641 -26.61 10.35 2.68
C LEU A 641 -25.72 11.14 3.61
N THR A 642 -24.90 12.02 3.05
CA THR A 642 -23.95 12.83 3.84
C THR A 642 -23.48 14.05 3.05
N ASP A 643 -23.28 15.18 3.72
CA ASP A 643 -22.65 16.37 3.16
C ASP A 643 -21.11 16.38 3.37
N ASP A 644 -20.57 15.30 3.94
CA ASP A 644 -19.13 15.10 4.07
C ASP A 644 -18.44 14.67 2.75
N ILE A 645 -19.17 14.58 1.64
CA ILE A 645 -18.64 14.27 0.31
C ILE A 645 -19.07 15.33 -0.70
N GLN A 646 -18.20 15.67 -1.62
CA GLN A 646 -18.47 16.64 -2.69
C GLN A 646 -19.60 16.15 -3.60
N ALA A 647 -20.46 17.04 -4.05
CA ALA A 647 -21.48 16.71 -5.05
C ALA A 647 -20.86 16.18 -6.36
N GLY A 648 -21.49 15.16 -6.93
CA GLY A 648 -20.97 14.43 -8.10
C GLY A 648 -19.92 13.36 -7.77
N VAL A 649 -19.57 13.17 -6.48
CA VAL A 649 -18.65 12.14 -6.00
C VAL A 649 -19.37 11.16 -5.09
N VAL A 650 -19.05 9.87 -5.19
CA VAL A 650 -19.56 8.82 -4.31
C VAL A 650 -18.44 7.93 -3.81
N THR A 651 -18.63 7.27 -2.66
CA THR A 651 -17.57 6.43 -2.10
C THR A 651 -18.09 5.12 -1.51
N ILE A 652 -17.31 4.05 -1.75
CA ILE A 652 -17.55 2.70 -1.24
C ILE A 652 -16.30 2.23 -0.49
N PRO A 653 -16.43 1.48 0.64
CA PRO A 653 -15.27 0.97 1.36
C PRO A 653 -14.59 -0.17 0.60
N GLN A 654 -13.26 -0.22 0.69
CA GLN A 654 -12.44 -1.31 0.14
C GLN A 654 -12.41 -2.53 1.06
N GLY A 655 -12.14 -3.71 0.47
CA GLY A 655 -11.87 -4.95 1.20
C GLY A 655 -13.11 -5.73 1.58
N TRP A 656 -14.21 -5.57 0.88
CA TRP A 656 -15.49 -6.27 1.04
C TRP A 656 -15.82 -7.10 -0.19
N GLY A 657 -16.83 -7.98 -0.10
CA GLY A 657 -17.26 -8.89 -1.16
C GLY A 657 -17.06 -10.36 -0.79
N HIS A 658 -17.20 -10.71 0.51
CA HIS A 658 -16.91 -12.04 1.07
C HIS A 658 -18.08 -13.04 1.03
N ASN A 659 -18.90 -13.01 -0.01
CA ASN A 659 -20.07 -13.88 -0.16
C ASN A 659 -19.93 -14.86 -1.34
N GLN A 660 -18.73 -15.04 -1.85
CA GLN A 660 -18.53 -15.87 -3.04
C GLN A 660 -18.61 -17.37 -2.71
N GLN A 661 -19.30 -18.13 -3.56
CA GLN A 661 -19.39 -19.58 -3.42
C GLN A 661 -17.98 -20.22 -3.49
N GLY A 662 -17.77 -21.27 -2.69
CA GLY A 662 -16.51 -22.01 -2.65
C GLY A 662 -15.44 -21.42 -1.73
N THR A 663 -15.76 -20.38 -0.94
CA THR A 663 -14.91 -19.86 0.12
C THR A 663 -15.27 -20.46 1.48
N ASN A 664 -14.34 -20.42 2.43
CA ASN A 664 -14.56 -20.82 3.82
C ASN A 664 -14.06 -19.72 4.76
N MET A 665 -14.85 -18.65 4.88
CA MET A 665 -14.61 -17.50 5.76
C MET A 665 -15.92 -17.18 6.51
N SER A 666 -16.22 -18.01 7.51
CA SER A 666 -17.54 -18.09 8.15
C SER A 666 -17.95 -16.79 8.83
N VAL A 667 -17.00 -16.05 9.40
CA VAL A 667 -17.27 -14.76 10.06
C VAL A 667 -17.50 -13.67 9.01
N ALA A 668 -16.63 -13.55 8.01
CA ALA A 668 -16.76 -12.55 6.95
C ALA A 668 -18.08 -12.72 6.17
N ALA A 669 -18.53 -13.96 5.94
CA ALA A 669 -19.79 -14.27 5.28
C ALA A 669 -21.04 -13.77 6.04
N THR A 670 -20.94 -13.44 7.33
CA THR A 670 -22.06 -12.86 8.10
C THR A 670 -22.31 -11.38 7.75
N GLN A 671 -21.30 -10.67 7.26
CA GLN A 671 -21.38 -9.29 6.77
C GLN A 671 -20.54 -9.13 5.50
N PRO A 672 -20.92 -9.78 4.40
CA PRO A 672 -20.03 -9.92 3.24
C PRO A 672 -19.77 -8.59 2.52
N GLY A 673 -20.73 -7.67 2.53
CA GLY A 673 -20.69 -6.46 1.72
C GLY A 673 -20.58 -6.75 0.22
N VAL A 674 -20.09 -5.77 -0.54
CA VAL A 674 -19.85 -5.85 -1.98
C VAL A 674 -18.45 -5.39 -2.31
N SER A 675 -17.87 -5.90 -3.39
CA SER A 675 -16.53 -5.49 -3.85
C SER A 675 -16.59 -4.21 -4.68
N ILE A 676 -15.94 -3.15 -4.21
CA ILE A 676 -15.74 -1.94 -5.03
C ILE A 676 -14.98 -2.26 -6.33
N ASN A 677 -14.14 -3.30 -6.32
CA ASN A 677 -13.31 -3.68 -7.45
C ASN A 677 -14.07 -4.43 -8.56
N ASP A 678 -15.34 -4.73 -8.35
CA ASP A 678 -16.24 -5.13 -9.43
C ASP A 678 -16.70 -3.95 -10.30
N LEU A 679 -16.45 -2.70 -9.83
CA LEU A 679 -16.72 -1.46 -10.56
C LEU A 679 -15.47 -0.82 -11.15
N THR A 680 -14.28 -1.10 -10.60
CA THR A 680 -13.03 -0.49 -11.06
C THR A 680 -12.53 -1.16 -12.33
N ASP A 681 -12.08 -0.36 -13.29
CA ASP A 681 -11.62 -0.84 -14.60
C ASP A 681 -10.11 -1.03 -14.61
N ALA A 682 -9.64 -2.23 -14.91
CA ALA A 682 -8.22 -2.55 -15.04
C ALA A 682 -7.53 -1.80 -16.21
N SER A 683 -8.28 -1.26 -17.16
CA SER A 683 -7.72 -0.40 -18.22
C SER A 683 -7.30 0.97 -17.70
N ARG A 684 -7.88 1.43 -16.58
CA ARG A 684 -7.55 2.71 -15.95
C ARG A 684 -6.28 2.57 -15.10
N VAL A 685 -5.22 3.12 -15.60
CA VAL A 685 -3.91 3.15 -14.93
C VAL A 685 -3.27 4.52 -15.06
N ASP A 686 -2.39 4.85 -14.16
CA ASP A 686 -1.40 5.88 -14.41
C ASP A 686 -0.43 5.37 -15.49
N MET A 687 -0.53 5.91 -16.69
CA MET A 687 0.25 5.44 -17.86
C MET A 687 1.75 5.56 -17.65
N LEU A 688 2.17 6.54 -16.84
CA LEU A 688 3.56 6.76 -16.51
C LEU A 688 4.12 5.61 -15.66
N THR A 689 3.43 5.21 -14.61
CA THR A 689 3.96 4.24 -13.63
C THR A 689 3.37 2.83 -13.77
N GLY A 690 2.25 2.70 -14.48
CA GLY A 690 1.46 1.46 -14.53
C GLY A 690 0.60 1.22 -13.29
N ASN A 691 0.61 2.13 -12.31
CA ASN A 691 -0.19 1.99 -11.08
C ASN A 691 -1.69 2.01 -11.39
N ALA A 692 -2.48 1.19 -10.69
CA ALA A 692 -3.92 1.17 -10.88
C ALA A 692 -4.57 2.50 -10.48
N ALA A 693 -5.50 3.01 -11.30
CA ALA A 693 -6.26 4.24 -11.05
C ALA A 693 -7.67 3.88 -10.55
N PHE A 694 -7.79 3.69 -9.24
CA PHE A 694 -9.06 3.34 -8.58
C PHE A 694 -9.98 4.53 -8.40
N ASN A 695 -9.41 5.70 -8.08
CA ASN A 695 -10.17 6.91 -7.82
C ASN A 695 -10.60 7.59 -9.13
N GLY A 696 -11.75 8.29 -9.09
CA GLY A 696 -12.30 8.92 -10.27
C GLY A 696 -12.95 7.94 -11.27
N THR A 697 -13.28 6.69 -10.84
CA THR A 697 -13.97 5.73 -11.72
C THR A 697 -15.39 6.25 -12.04
N PRO A 698 -15.75 6.45 -13.33
CA PRO A 698 -17.08 6.91 -13.71
C PRO A 698 -18.15 5.87 -13.39
N VAL A 699 -19.24 6.29 -12.72
CA VAL A 699 -20.35 5.41 -12.34
C VAL A 699 -21.71 6.08 -12.51
N ALA A 700 -22.75 5.25 -12.75
CA ALA A 700 -24.14 5.62 -12.68
C ALA A 700 -24.79 5.03 -11.43
N ILE A 701 -25.83 5.72 -10.92
CA ILE A 701 -26.57 5.28 -9.73
C ILE A 701 -28.06 5.27 -10.06
N THR A 702 -28.72 4.17 -9.79
CA THR A 702 -30.16 4.00 -9.98
C THR A 702 -30.79 3.30 -8.79
N LEU A 703 -32.06 3.62 -8.50
CA LEU A 703 -32.82 2.89 -7.47
C LEU A 703 -33.01 1.43 -7.87
N VAL A 704 -32.80 0.52 -6.93
CA VAL A 704 -33.22 -0.86 -7.08
C VAL A 704 -34.70 -0.93 -6.70
N LEU A 705 -35.57 -1.03 -7.72
CA LEU A 705 -37.00 -1.23 -7.49
C LEU A 705 -37.17 -2.61 -6.84
N LYS A 706 -37.80 -2.68 -5.68
CA LYS A 706 -38.28 -3.96 -5.14
C LYS A 706 -39.28 -4.50 -6.14
N GLU A 707 -38.97 -5.62 -6.77
CA GLU A 707 -39.98 -6.37 -7.50
C GLU A 707 -41.15 -6.59 -6.54
N GLY A 708 -42.33 -6.08 -6.93
CA GLY A 708 -43.53 -6.16 -6.11
C GLY A 708 -43.81 -7.62 -5.73
N ARG A 709 -43.96 -7.85 -4.43
CA ARG A 709 -44.46 -9.14 -3.92
C ARG A 709 -45.85 -9.40 -4.42
#